data_25fac5110f64b274a2007b7dc611a63b
#
_entry.id   25fac5110f64b274a2007b7dc611a63b
#
_cell.length_a   1.000
_cell.length_b   1.000
_cell.length_c   1.000
_cell.angle_alpha   90.00
_cell.angle_beta   90.00
_cell.angle_gamma   90.00
#
_symmetry.space_group_name_H-M   'P 1'
#
loop_
_entity.id
_entity.type
_entity.pdbx_description
1 polymer ?
#
loop_
_entity_poly.entity_id
_entity_poly.type
_entity_poly.pdbx_seq_one_letter_code
_entity_poly.pdbx_strand_id
1 'polypeptide(L)'
;MKSTILFFLALFLASNNPLHSQSTNQLIHHNRNIEFRNPPAFNPDWAPFFHGVASGDPLEDRVIIWTRLTPEDMENGPFELSWRMATDPQLENIIQTGNTQTNADKDFTVKVDVEGLAAGTTYYYGFTYNGKHSLTGRTKTSPGVNEVDQLKFGVVSCSNYQAGYFNAYHRLADRNDLDAIIHLGDYIYEYADGVYGNEGLFTERKLEPTKEIVTLEEYRTRYSTYRLDTNLIRAHQQSPFITVWDDHETANNSYKDGAQNHTEGAEGSWVDRKSAAKQAYFEWIPIRERASKQVFRSIKYGNLVDLIMLDTRLEGREEQLDDVTSDAINDTTRTILGADQKQWLLENLANSTAQWKVIGQQVVFSAFNVGWTSLASSTPGGYYEIESLFLDIWDGYPQERTQILDHIRENEIDNVVILTGDFHTSFAFDVADEPIDVSLQADPTFGMIPVHSSNDNYNAETGEGAVAVEFATPSITSANFDENGGLTLATILQAQINNTIQPNPDLNIGNPNPHMKYVNLIKHGYFILDLTAEHAQADWFYSDILTPSSDEVFAQAWKTHDQDNHLSESNEPSPPKTMQSLPAPPNPLGLVNDIEDIDSPRSFALLGLYPNPFTTINYLHYSLTQSAHVRISLFDVTGKRIRLLQDQKVNKGIYSLQTDASKLAKGIYFYQIQIDDQLYQAKVIRE
;
A
#
# COMPACT_ATOMS: atom_id res chain seq x y z
N MET A 1 16.36 -25.31 24.94
CA MET A 1 15.52 -24.16 24.58
C MET A 1 16.20 -22.81 24.89
N LYS A 2 16.77 -22.58 26.08
CA LYS A 2 17.47 -21.31 26.41
C LYS A 2 18.64 -20.96 25.45
N SER A 3 19.37 -21.94 24.93
CA SER A 3 20.54 -21.73 24.05
C SER A 3 20.19 -21.38 22.60
N THR A 4 18.98 -21.73 22.15
CA THR A 4 18.58 -21.52 20.75
C THR A 4 17.97 -20.14 20.54
N ILE A 5 17.27 -19.61 21.55
CA ILE A 5 16.70 -18.25 21.52
C ILE A 5 17.81 -17.19 21.56
N LEU A 6 18.88 -17.46 22.30
CA LEU A 6 20.05 -16.57 22.38
C LEU A 6 20.79 -16.41 21.04
N PHE A 7 20.81 -17.47 20.22
CA PHE A 7 21.51 -17.44 18.93
C PHE A 7 20.75 -16.59 17.87
N PHE A 8 19.42 -16.59 17.94
CA PHE A 8 18.57 -15.84 16.97
C PHE A 8 18.48 -14.35 17.26
N LEU A 9 18.47 -13.93 18.53
CA LEU A 9 18.46 -12.49 18.84
C LEU A 9 19.81 -11.83 18.53
N ALA A 10 20.93 -12.58 18.70
CA ALA A 10 22.24 -12.12 18.28
C ALA A 10 22.35 -11.94 16.76
N LEU A 11 21.58 -12.70 15.96
CA LEU A 11 21.49 -12.52 14.51
C LEU A 11 20.68 -11.27 14.11
N PHE A 12 19.61 -10.95 14.86
CA PHE A 12 18.82 -9.73 14.61
C PHE A 12 19.64 -8.46 14.91
N LEU A 13 20.40 -8.46 16.01
CA LEU A 13 21.31 -7.37 16.35
C LEU A 13 22.48 -7.24 15.35
N ALA A 14 22.89 -8.35 14.72
CA ALA A 14 23.93 -8.35 13.70
C ALA A 14 23.43 -7.88 12.34
N SER A 15 22.14 -8.06 12.02
CA SER A 15 21.56 -7.65 10.72
C SER A 15 21.37 -6.13 10.59
N ASN A 16 21.22 -5.44 11.70
CA ASN A 16 21.09 -3.97 11.72
C ASN A 16 22.43 -3.23 11.91
N ASN A 17 23.55 -3.95 12.00
CA ASN A 17 24.88 -3.33 12.04
C ASN A 17 25.46 -3.30 10.62
N PRO A 18 25.64 -2.14 9.97
CA PRO A 18 26.03 -2.05 8.56
C PRO A 18 27.35 -2.72 8.23
N LEU A 19 28.24 -2.92 9.21
CA LEU A 19 29.51 -3.66 9.03
C LEU A 19 29.35 -5.18 9.15
N HIS A 20 28.28 -5.69 9.79
CA HIS A 20 27.98 -7.12 9.94
C HIS A 20 26.93 -7.61 8.94
N SER A 21 26.02 -6.76 8.46
CA SER A 21 25.03 -7.14 7.45
C SER A 21 25.69 -7.55 6.13
N GLN A 22 26.77 -6.87 5.74
CA GLN A 22 27.53 -7.27 4.54
C GLN A 22 28.19 -8.66 4.67
N SER A 23 28.65 -9.06 5.86
CA SER A 23 29.32 -10.35 6.04
C SER A 23 28.34 -11.52 6.22
N THR A 24 27.18 -11.29 6.85
CA THR A 24 26.12 -12.31 7.00
C THR A 24 25.36 -12.50 5.70
N ASN A 25 25.04 -11.43 4.99
CA ASN A 25 24.43 -11.47 3.66
C ASN A 25 25.33 -12.26 2.67
N GLN A 26 26.65 -12.09 2.69
CA GLN A 26 27.56 -12.87 1.83
C GLN A 26 27.51 -14.39 2.09
N LEU A 27 27.28 -14.83 3.32
CA LEU A 27 27.19 -16.25 3.67
C LEU A 27 25.85 -16.89 3.26
N ILE A 28 24.77 -16.13 3.26
CA ILE A 28 23.42 -16.59 2.91
C ILE A 28 23.22 -16.56 1.38
N HIS A 29 23.83 -15.62 0.68
CA HIS A 29 23.76 -15.49 -0.79
C HIS A 29 24.47 -16.60 -1.57
N HIS A 30 25.33 -17.41 -0.94
CA HIS A 30 26.17 -18.39 -1.65
C HIS A 30 25.40 -19.58 -2.25
N ASN A 31 24.11 -19.77 -1.98
CA ASN A 31 23.32 -20.90 -2.49
C ASN A 31 22.14 -20.52 -3.41
N ARG A 32 22.10 -19.30 -3.94
CA ARG A 32 20.97 -18.86 -4.77
C ARG A 32 21.41 -18.69 -6.22
N ASN A 33 20.72 -19.40 -7.10
CA ASN A 33 20.86 -19.23 -8.55
C ASN A 33 20.23 -17.91 -8.98
N ILE A 34 20.94 -16.79 -8.79
CA ILE A 34 20.56 -15.44 -9.28
C ILE A 34 20.45 -15.44 -10.82
N GLU A 35 21.02 -16.42 -11.49
CA GLU A 35 21.07 -16.56 -12.95
C GLU A 35 19.71 -16.82 -13.64
N PHE A 36 18.64 -17.14 -12.88
CA PHE A 36 17.31 -17.45 -13.46
C PHE A 36 16.26 -16.37 -13.24
N ARG A 37 16.64 -15.18 -12.77
CA ARG A 37 15.69 -14.08 -12.55
C ARG A 37 15.46 -13.32 -13.83
N ASN A 38 14.19 -13.05 -14.14
CA ASN A 38 13.76 -12.38 -15.35
C ASN A 38 13.37 -10.93 -15.07
N PRO A 39 13.77 -9.97 -15.93
CA PRO A 39 13.24 -8.62 -15.87
C PRO A 39 11.73 -8.63 -16.17
N PRO A 40 10.97 -7.64 -15.73
CA PRO A 40 9.55 -7.53 -16.05
C PRO A 40 9.33 -7.48 -17.57
N ALA A 41 8.30 -8.17 -18.04
CA ALA A 41 7.98 -8.24 -19.45
C ALA A 41 6.94 -7.19 -19.83
N PHE A 42 7.11 -6.55 -20.98
CA PHE A 42 6.09 -5.72 -21.60
C PHE A 42 4.96 -6.59 -22.18
N ASN A 43 3.72 -6.22 -21.88
CA ASN A 43 2.58 -6.82 -22.57
C ASN A 43 2.42 -6.16 -23.94
N PRO A 44 2.66 -6.86 -25.06
CA PRO A 44 2.63 -6.26 -26.39
C PRO A 44 1.25 -5.70 -26.78
N ASP A 45 0.17 -6.23 -26.20
CA ASP A 45 -1.20 -5.77 -26.46
C ASP A 45 -1.48 -4.39 -25.88
N TRP A 46 -0.62 -3.89 -24.98
CA TRP A 46 -0.75 -2.57 -24.34
C TRP A 46 0.13 -1.50 -25.00
N ALA A 47 0.83 -1.83 -26.09
CA ALA A 47 1.66 -0.86 -26.79
C ALA A 47 0.82 0.33 -27.32
N PRO A 48 1.30 1.56 -27.13
CA PRO A 48 2.55 2.01 -26.53
C PRO A 48 2.44 2.40 -25.04
N PHE A 49 1.36 1.99 -24.35
CA PHE A 49 1.04 2.37 -22.97
C PHE A 49 1.33 1.21 -21.99
N PHE A 50 2.52 0.62 -22.08
CA PHE A 50 2.89 -0.60 -21.33
C PHE A 50 2.77 -0.49 -19.80
N HIS A 51 2.91 0.72 -19.26
CA HIS A 51 2.81 0.99 -17.80
C HIS A 51 1.38 1.28 -17.33
N GLY A 52 0.40 1.05 -18.22
CA GLY A 52 -1.01 1.24 -17.95
C GLY A 52 -1.40 2.69 -17.71
N VAL A 53 -2.42 2.86 -16.88
CA VAL A 53 -2.96 4.16 -16.47
C VAL A 53 -3.02 4.24 -14.94
N ALA A 54 -3.10 5.45 -14.40
CA ALA A 54 -3.29 5.69 -12.99
C ALA A 54 -4.10 6.97 -12.76
N SER A 55 -4.76 7.08 -11.61
CA SER A 55 -5.33 8.32 -11.14
C SER A 55 -4.98 8.57 -9.67
N GLY A 56 -5.07 9.81 -9.23
CA GLY A 56 -4.76 10.12 -7.85
C GLY A 56 -5.21 11.52 -7.42
N ASP A 57 -4.98 11.80 -6.15
CA ASP A 57 -5.33 13.07 -5.51
C ASP A 57 -6.76 13.56 -5.86
N PRO A 58 -7.79 12.72 -5.63
CA PRO A 58 -9.16 13.11 -5.92
C PRO A 58 -9.59 14.28 -5.00
N LEU A 59 -10.15 15.33 -5.62
CA LEU A 59 -10.83 16.40 -4.93
C LEU A 59 -12.31 16.38 -5.32
N GLU A 60 -13.10 17.24 -4.72
CA GLU A 60 -14.54 17.30 -4.97
C GLU A 60 -14.88 17.55 -6.45
N ASP A 61 -14.06 18.36 -7.14
CA ASP A 61 -14.33 18.81 -8.51
C ASP A 61 -13.29 18.37 -9.54
N ARG A 62 -12.27 17.55 -9.15
CA ARG A 62 -11.14 17.20 -10.03
C ARG A 62 -10.37 15.97 -9.58
N VAL A 63 -9.58 15.40 -10.50
CA VAL A 63 -8.70 14.27 -10.25
C VAL A 63 -7.51 14.30 -11.20
N ILE A 64 -6.35 13.85 -10.72
CA ILE A 64 -5.19 13.61 -11.59
C ILE A 64 -5.40 12.30 -12.36
N ILE A 65 -5.20 12.32 -13.67
CA ILE A 65 -5.05 11.10 -14.49
C ILE A 65 -3.65 11.03 -15.08
N TRP A 66 -3.10 9.83 -15.18
CA TRP A 66 -1.71 9.57 -15.54
C TRP A 66 -1.59 8.42 -16.53
N THR A 67 -0.60 8.51 -17.42
CA THR A 67 -0.07 7.40 -18.22
C THR A 67 1.39 7.66 -18.57
N ARG A 68 2.04 6.66 -19.22
CA ARG A 68 3.36 6.80 -19.83
C ARG A 68 3.31 6.29 -21.26
N LEU A 69 3.78 7.08 -22.20
CA LEU A 69 4.00 6.67 -23.58
C LEU A 69 5.37 6.02 -23.72
N THR A 70 5.46 4.90 -24.40
CA THR A 70 6.74 4.31 -24.82
C THR A 70 6.82 4.45 -26.35
N PRO A 71 7.57 5.44 -26.88
CA PRO A 71 7.69 5.65 -28.32
C PRO A 71 8.33 4.44 -29.02
N GLU A 72 7.87 4.11 -30.22
CA GLU A 72 8.46 3.04 -31.05
C GLU A 72 9.86 3.44 -31.55
N ASP A 73 10.02 4.72 -31.93
CA ASP A 73 11.30 5.29 -32.30
C ASP A 73 11.88 6.04 -31.09
N MET A 74 13.19 5.95 -30.89
CA MET A 74 13.92 6.61 -29.79
C MET A 74 14.00 8.14 -29.99
N GLU A 75 12.93 8.75 -30.48
CA GLU A 75 12.80 10.20 -30.60
C GLU A 75 12.51 10.85 -29.25
N ASN A 76 12.98 12.07 -29.07
CA ASN A 76 12.82 12.79 -27.80
C ASN A 76 11.44 13.47 -27.64
N GLY A 77 10.64 13.53 -28.71
CA GLY A 77 9.37 14.23 -28.75
C GLY A 77 9.49 15.71 -29.14
N PRO A 78 8.49 16.56 -28.92
CA PRO A 78 7.26 16.26 -28.13
C PRO A 78 6.30 15.34 -28.86
N PHE A 79 5.61 14.49 -28.08
CA PHE A 79 4.53 13.63 -28.53
C PHE A 79 3.20 14.15 -28.04
N GLU A 80 2.21 14.28 -28.92
CA GLU A 80 0.88 14.75 -28.57
C GLU A 80 -0.06 13.56 -28.36
N LEU A 81 -0.73 13.53 -27.19
CA LEU A 81 -1.72 12.53 -26.81
C LEU A 81 -3.07 13.21 -26.61
N SER A 82 -4.15 12.55 -27.01
CA SER A 82 -5.48 12.93 -26.54
C SER A 82 -5.90 12.09 -25.34
N TRP A 83 -6.74 12.69 -24.49
CA TRP A 83 -7.37 12.00 -23.37
C TRP A 83 -8.88 12.22 -23.38
N ARG A 84 -9.62 11.31 -22.75
CA ARG A 84 -11.05 11.39 -22.58
C ARG A 84 -11.46 10.94 -21.18
N MET A 85 -12.56 11.54 -20.67
CA MET A 85 -13.23 11.21 -19.43
C MET A 85 -14.68 10.90 -19.73
N ALA A 86 -15.23 9.83 -19.16
CA ALA A 86 -16.58 9.34 -19.40
C ALA A 86 -17.24 8.85 -18.10
N THR A 87 -18.54 8.61 -18.15
CA THR A 87 -19.32 8.05 -17.02
C THR A 87 -19.53 6.54 -17.12
N ASP A 88 -18.97 5.89 -18.15
CA ASP A 88 -19.06 4.46 -18.38
C ASP A 88 -17.70 3.85 -18.74
N PRO A 89 -17.47 2.54 -18.44
CA PRO A 89 -16.20 1.88 -18.65
C PRO A 89 -15.82 1.66 -20.13
N GLN A 90 -16.76 1.80 -21.08
CA GLN A 90 -16.51 1.72 -22.51
C GLN A 90 -16.09 3.05 -23.13
N LEU A 91 -16.11 4.13 -22.33
CA LEU A 91 -15.84 5.52 -22.75
C LEU A 91 -16.76 5.98 -23.89
N GLU A 92 -18.03 5.58 -23.86
CA GLU A 92 -19.06 5.98 -24.83
C GLU A 92 -19.74 7.28 -24.42
N ASN A 93 -20.04 7.45 -23.13
CA ASN A 93 -20.67 8.66 -22.59
C ASN A 93 -19.59 9.66 -22.15
N ILE A 94 -18.89 10.22 -23.12
CA ILE A 94 -17.79 11.15 -22.90
C ILE A 94 -18.33 12.46 -22.34
N ILE A 95 -17.79 12.92 -21.22
CA ILE A 95 -18.13 14.21 -20.61
C ILE A 95 -17.06 15.26 -20.86
N GLN A 96 -15.79 14.83 -21.07
CA GLN A 96 -14.69 15.75 -21.29
C GLN A 96 -13.58 15.10 -22.12
N THR A 97 -12.88 15.91 -22.93
CA THR A 97 -11.71 15.51 -23.71
C THR A 97 -10.69 16.63 -23.71
N GLY A 98 -9.45 16.28 -23.99
CA GLY A 98 -8.37 17.26 -24.20
C GLY A 98 -7.14 16.65 -24.82
N ASN A 99 -6.17 17.50 -25.12
CA ASN A 99 -4.86 17.11 -25.59
C ASN A 99 -3.79 17.45 -24.57
N THR A 100 -2.71 16.70 -24.59
CA THR A 100 -1.54 16.91 -23.74
C THR A 100 -0.30 16.48 -24.49
N GLN A 101 0.88 16.92 -24.02
CA GLN A 101 2.15 16.59 -24.63
C GLN A 101 3.13 16.02 -23.62
N THR A 102 3.99 15.13 -24.09
CA THR A 102 5.09 14.59 -23.32
C THR A 102 6.37 14.48 -24.16
N ASN A 103 7.50 14.36 -23.49
CA ASN A 103 8.82 14.20 -24.11
C ASN A 103 9.79 13.46 -23.18
N ALA A 104 11.02 13.27 -23.61
CA ALA A 104 12.07 12.61 -22.86
C ALA A 104 12.43 13.31 -21.53
N ASP A 105 12.25 14.64 -21.44
CA ASP A 105 12.56 15.39 -20.20
C ASP A 105 11.68 14.97 -19.02
N LYS A 106 10.47 14.45 -19.33
CA LYS A 106 9.51 13.92 -18.35
C LYS A 106 9.43 12.39 -18.35
N ASP A 107 10.44 11.71 -18.89
CA ASP A 107 10.41 10.25 -19.10
C ASP A 107 9.15 9.78 -19.81
N PHE A 108 8.63 10.58 -20.73
CA PHE A 108 7.40 10.31 -21.49
C PHE A 108 6.15 10.10 -20.62
N THR A 109 6.18 10.48 -19.36
CA THR A 109 5.00 10.45 -18.49
C THR A 109 4.06 11.60 -18.84
N VAL A 110 2.77 11.36 -18.63
CA VAL A 110 1.68 12.30 -18.84
C VAL A 110 0.88 12.43 -17.55
N LYS A 111 0.61 13.65 -17.15
CA LYS A 111 -0.23 13.95 -16.00
C LYS A 111 -1.20 15.08 -16.38
N VAL A 112 -2.49 14.85 -16.17
CA VAL A 112 -3.55 15.84 -16.44
C VAL A 112 -4.40 16.01 -15.19
N ASP A 113 -4.57 17.24 -14.73
CA ASP A 113 -5.56 17.58 -13.70
C ASP A 113 -6.90 17.86 -14.40
N VAL A 114 -7.82 16.91 -14.31
CA VAL A 114 -9.14 17.00 -14.95
C VAL A 114 -10.10 17.71 -14.00
N GLU A 115 -10.44 18.96 -14.30
CA GLU A 115 -11.28 19.83 -13.48
C GLU A 115 -12.74 19.82 -13.94
N GLY A 116 -13.66 20.34 -13.11
CA GLY A 116 -15.07 20.53 -13.47
C GLY A 116 -15.88 19.25 -13.42
N LEU A 117 -15.45 18.28 -12.63
CA LEU A 117 -16.13 17.03 -12.36
C LEU A 117 -17.18 17.20 -11.26
N ALA A 118 -18.19 16.33 -11.20
CA ALA A 118 -19.13 16.28 -10.11
C ALA A 118 -18.55 15.54 -8.90
N ALA A 119 -18.89 15.96 -7.70
CA ALA A 119 -18.46 15.36 -6.45
C ALA A 119 -18.97 13.93 -6.29
N GLY A 120 -18.24 13.09 -5.52
CA GLY A 120 -18.62 11.72 -5.15
C GLY A 120 -18.89 10.79 -6.33
N THR A 121 -18.41 11.13 -7.52
CA THR A 121 -18.79 10.49 -8.78
C THR A 121 -17.67 9.62 -9.32
N THR A 122 -18.03 8.39 -9.75
CA THR A 122 -17.12 7.50 -10.46
C THR A 122 -17.04 7.86 -11.92
N TYR A 123 -15.82 7.96 -12.44
CA TYR A 123 -15.50 8.23 -13.83
C TYR A 123 -14.56 7.18 -14.39
N TYR A 124 -14.54 7.14 -15.75
CA TYR A 124 -13.61 6.29 -16.51
C TYR A 124 -12.84 7.17 -17.48
N TYR A 125 -11.56 6.86 -17.68
CA TYR A 125 -10.70 7.68 -18.51
C TYR A 125 -9.74 6.82 -19.35
N GLY A 126 -9.20 7.39 -20.40
CA GLY A 126 -8.20 6.75 -21.22
C GLY A 126 -7.46 7.75 -22.11
N PHE A 127 -6.32 7.30 -22.60
CA PHE A 127 -5.43 8.06 -23.48
C PHE A 127 -5.37 7.43 -24.86
N THR A 128 -5.07 8.25 -25.88
CA THR A 128 -4.92 7.80 -27.26
C THR A 128 -3.69 8.46 -27.88
N TYR A 129 -2.88 7.66 -28.55
CA TYR A 129 -1.74 8.10 -29.35
C TYR A 129 -1.72 7.33 -30.67
N ASN A 130 -1.68 8.04 -31.81
CA ASN A 130 -1.66 7.45 -33.15
C ASN A 130 -2.70 6.33 -33.36
N GLY A 131 -3.93 6.53 -32.86
CA GLY A 131 -5.01 5.55 -32.97
C GLY A 131 -4.91 4.35 -32.03
N LYS A 132 -3.85 4.25 -31.20
CA LYS A 132 -3.72 3.24 -30.15
C LYS A 132 -4.29 3.77 -28.85
N HIS A 133 -4.98 2.91 -28.10
CA HIS A 133 -5.64 3.27 -26.84
C HIS A 133 -4.90 2.66 -25.64
N SER A 134 -4.83 3.42 -24.55
CA SER A 134 -4.42 2.89 -23.25
C SER A 134 -5.47 1.94 -22.68
N LEU A 135 -5.16 1.28 -21.57
CA LEU A 135 -6.19 0.71 -20.69
C LEU A 135 -7.20 1.82 -20.34
N THR A 136 -8.45 1.44 -20.13
CA THR A 136 -9.43 2.32 -19.47
C THR A 136 -9.15 2.31 -17.97
N GLY A 137 -8.95 3.46 -17.35
CA GLY A 137 -8.86 3.60 -15.91
C GLY A 137 -10.21 3.96 -15.29
N ARG A 138 -10.44 3.52 -14.06
CA ARG A 138 -11.55 3.95 -13.21
C ARG A 138 -11.01 4.90 -12.15
N THR A 139 -11.74 5.98 -11.86
CA THR A 139 -11.40 6.94 -10.83
C THR A 139 -12.66 7.43 -10.13
N LYS A 140 -12.51 8.15 -9.02
CA LYS A 140 -13.63 8.70 -8.27
C LYS A 140 -13.22 10.03 -7.65
N THR A 141 -14.06 11.05 -7.76
CA THR A 141 -13.89 12.33 -7.04
C THR A 141 -14.25 12.17 -5.56
N SER A 142 -13.69 13.00 -4.68
CA SER A 142 -14.14 13.03 -3.29
C SER A 142 -15.58 13.56 -3.21
N PRO A 143 -16.38 13.11 -2.23
CA PRO A 143 -17.76 13.57 -2.08
C PRO A 143 -17.81 15.00 -1.57
N GLY A 144 -18.91 15.70 -1.88
CA GLY A 144 -19.24 16.98 -1.29
C GLY A 144 -19.75 16.86 0.16
N VAL A 145 -19.94 18.00 0.79
CA VAL A 145 -20.47 18.10 2.16
C VAL A 145 -21.85 17.44 2.26
N ASN A 146 -22.05 16.58 3.27
CA ASN A 146 -23.28 15.82 3.53
C ASN A 146 -23.69 14.82 2.42
N GLU A 147 -22.75 14.39 1.56
CA GLU A 147 -23.04 13.45 0.46
C GLU A 147 -22.54 12.02 0.76
N VAL A 148 -21.93 11.77 1.93
CA VAL A 148 -21.31 10.49 2.25
C VAL A 148 -21.66 9.99 3.65
N ASP A 149 -22.13 8.73 3.72
CA ASP A 149 -22.42 8.04 4.97
C ASP A 149 -21.32 7.01 5.33
N GLN A 150 -20.52 6.58 4.35
CA GLN A 150 -19.48 5.58 4.51
C GLN A 150 -18.35 5.81 3.50
N LEU A 151 -17.11 5.75 3.97
CA LEU A 151 -15.89 5.75 3.16
C LEU A 151 -15.09 4.47 3.39
N LYS A 152 -14.48 3.95 2.31
CA LYS A 152 -13.57 2.80 2.38
C LYS A 152 -12.28 3.10 1.65
N PHE A 153 -11.18 2.94 2.36
CA PHE A 153 -9.84 3.07 1.82
C PHE A 153 -9.06 1.76 1.93
N GLY A 154 -8.41 1.33 0.86
CA GLY A 154 -7.36 0.33 0.96
C GLY A 154 -6.07 1.02 1.45
N VAL A 155 -5.45 0.54 2.53
CA VAL A 155 -4.23 1.13 3.08
C VAL A 155 -3.08 0.17 2.92
N VAL A 156 -1.99 0.64 2.31
CA VAL A 156 -0.83 -0.17 1.90
C VAL A 156 0.48 0.58 2.09
N SER A 157 1.59 -0.16 2.21
CA SER A 157 2.97 0.35 2.16
C SER A 157 3.96 -0.74 1.78
N CYS A 158 5.21 -0.39 1.55
CA CYS A 158 6.38 -1.29 1.58
C CYS A 158 6.29 -2.41 0.54
N SER A 159 6.35 -2.03 -0.74
CA SER A 159 6.19 -2.91 -1.91
C SER A 159 7.55 -3.32 -2.48
N ASN A 160 8.29 -4.24 -1.85
CA ASN A 160 9.56 -4.70 -2.39
C ASN A 160 9.35 -5.68 -3.56
N TYR A 161 9.63 -5.22 -4.79
CA TYR A 161 9.38 -5.96 -6.03
C TYR A 161 10.07 -7.32 -6.07
N GLN A 162 11.32 -7.41 -5.64
CA GLN A 162 12.09 -8.66 -5.70
C GLN A 162 11.74 -9.65 -4.58
N ALA A 163 11.13 -9.19 -3.50
CA ALA A 163 10.86 -10.00 -2.32
C ALA A 163 9.61 -10.87 -2.44
N GLY A 164 8.65 -10.51 -3.30
CA GLY A 164 7.41 -11.25 -3.40
C GLY A 164 6.51 -10.83 -4.55
N TYR A 165 5.42 -11.58 -4.78
CA TYR A 165 4.38 -11.25 -5.74
C TYR A 165 3.37 -10.28 -5.13
N PHE A 166 2.95 -9.28 -5.88
CA PHE A 166 2.02 -8.22 -5.45
C PHE A 166 0.56 -8.69 -5.39
N ASN A 167 0.32 -9.83 -4.73
CA ASN A 167 -1.01 -10.45 -4.63
C ASN A 167 -2.02 -9.55 -3.90
N ALA A 168 -1.58 -8.77 -2.92
CA ALA A 168 -2.42 -7.81 -2.22
C ALA A 168 -2.98 -6.72 -3.16
N TYR A 169 -2.19 -6.20 -4.11
CA TYR A 169 -2.69 -5.28 -5.13
C TYR A 169 -3.71 -5.92 -6.06
N HIS A 170 -3.58 -7.22 -6.36
CA HIS A 170 -4.59 -7.95 -7.09
C HIS A 170 -5.95 -7.90 -6.38
N ARG A 171 -5.94 -8.17 -5.07
CA ARG A 171 -7.16 -8.18 -4.25
C ARG A 171 -7.79 -6.80 -4.12
N LEU A 172 -6.97 -5.76 -3.94
CA LEU A 172 -7.44 -4.38 -3.94
C LEU A 172 -8.06 -3.98 -5.28
N ALA A 173 -7.49 -4.44 -6.40
CA ALA A 173 -8.05 -4.18 -7.73
C ALA A 173 -9.43 -4.82 -7.96
N ASP A 174 -9.73 -5.92 -7.29
CA ASP A 174 -11.03 -6.60 -7.38
C ASP A 174 -12.13 -5.93 -6.53
N ARG A 175 -11.75 -5.02 -5.61
CA ARG A 175 -12.71 -4.31 -4.77
C ARG A 175 -13.34 -3.15 -5.54
N ASN A 176 -14.67 -3.15 -5.61
CA ASN A 176 -15.44 -2.15 -6.35
C ASN A 176 -16.09 -1.10 -5.45
N ASP A 177 -15.86 -1.18 -4.16
CA ASP A 177 -16.41 -0.32 -3.11
C ASP A 177 -15.39 0.64 -2.47
N LEU A 178 -14.14 0.66 -2.95
CA LEU A 178 -13.12 1.59 -2.46
C LEU A 178 -13.34 3.01 -3.01
N ASP A 179 -13.09 4.00 -2.15
CA ASP A 179 -13.02 5.42 -2.54
C ASP A 179 -11.64 5.79 -3.06
N ALA A 180 -10.59 5.24 -2.45
CA ALA A 180 -9.21 5.37 -2.89
C ALA A 180 -8.33 4.27 -2.27
N ILE A 181 -7.09 4.16 -2.76
CA ILE A 181 -6.00 3.43 -2.10
C ILE A 181 -5.03 4.47 -1.53
N ILE A 182 -4.76 4.38 -0.22
CA ILE A 182 -3.76 5.20 0.47
C ILE A 182 -2.45 4.40 0.52
N HIS A 183 -1.39 4.96 -0.03
CA HIS A 183 -0.06 4.36 -0.02
C HIS A 183 0.87 5.20 0.86
N LEU A 184 1.34 4.61 1.94
CA LEU A 184 2.08 5.31 3.01
C LEU A 184 3.60 5.31 2.82
N GLY A 185 4.09 5.02 1.60
CA GLY A 185 5.50 5.05 1.27
C GLY A 185 6.10 3.68 0.98
N ASP A 186 7.38 3.67 0.60
CA ASP A 186 8.09 2.49 0.11
C ASP A 186 7.40 1.85 -1.11
N TYR A 187 6.99 2.69 -2.03
CA TYR A 187 6.44 2.24 -3.30
C TYR A 187 7.51 1.55 -4.16
N ILE A 188 8.75 2.03 -4.06
CA ILE A 188 9.94 1.40 -4.65
C ILE A 188 11.03 1.26 -3.58
N TYR A 189 12.07 0.47 -3.87
CA TYR A 189 13.28 0.32 -3.04
C TYR A 189 14.52 0.65 -3.86
N GLU A 190 15.45 1.41 -3.28
CA GLU A 190 16.66 1.90 -3.94
C GLU A 190 17.74 0.84 -4.11
N TYR A 191 17.73 -0.22 -3.31
CA TYR A 191 18.79 -1.22 -3.26
C TYR A 191 19.05 -1.92 -4.59
N ALA A 192 20.27 -2.44 -4.73
CA ALA A 192 20.66 -3.29 -5.84
C ALA A 192 19.86 -4.61 -5.86
N ASP A 193 19.76 -5.22 -7.04
CA ASP A 193 19.14 -6.51 -7.21
C ASP A 193 19.83 -7.58 -6.34
N GLY A 194 19.06 -8.29 -5.53
CA GLY A 194 19.56 -9.32 -4.62
C GLY A 194 20.18 -8.83 -3.31
N VAL A 195 20.19 -7.51 -3.02
CA VAL A 195 20.79 -6.96 -1.80
C VAL A 195 19.79 -6.90 -0.64
N TYR A 196 18.60 -6.43 -0.90
CA TYR A 196 17.53 -6.34 0.10
C TYR A 196 16.29 -7.06 -0.42
N GLY A 197 15.95 -8.12 0.22
CA GLY A 197 14.79 -8.93 -0.12
C GLY A 197 14.64 -10.02 0.90
N ASN A 198 13.56 -10.76 0.80
CA ASN A 198 13.33 -11.91 1.63
C ASN A 198 14.39 -12.98 1.40
N GLU A 199 15.22 -13.23 2.38
CA GLU A 199 16.33 -14.15 2.29
C GLU A 199 15.95 -15.62 2.03
N GLY A 200 14.67 -15.96 2.08
CA GLY A 200 14.09 -17.22 1.67
C GLY A 200 13.48 -17.20 0.27
N LEU A 201 13.25 -16.04 -0.31
CA LEU A 201 12.15 -15.78 -1.20
C LEU A 201 12.52 -14.96 -2.43
N PHE A 202 13.74 -15.07 -2.96
CA PHE A 202 13.93 -14.48 -4.27
C PHE A 202 13.00 -15.19 -5.25
N THR A 203 11.95 -14.47 -5.56
CA THR A 203 11.16 -14.78 -6.73
C THR A 203 12.03 -14.66 -7.98
N GLU A 204 11.60 -15.17 -9.10
CA GLU A 204 12.19 -14.93 -10.41
C GLU A 204 12.15 -13.47 -10.87
N ARG A 205 11.69 -12.54 -10.02
CA ARG A 205 11.49 -11.12 -10.31
C ARG A 205 12.79 -10.35 -10.11
N LYS A 206 13.34 -9.86 -11.20
CA LYS A 206 14.61 -9.14 -11.23
C LYS A 206 14.38 -7.63 -11.21
N LEU A 207 15.14 -6.91 -10.38
CA LEU A 207 15.14 -5.46 -10.40
C LEU A 207 15.95 -4.90 -11.60
N GLU A 208 15.43 -3.83 -12.17
CA GLU A 208 16.20 -2.97 -13.07
C GLU A 208 16.18 -1.53 -12.53
N PRO A 209 17.31 -0.81 -12.61
CA PRO A 209 18.65 -1.35 -12.88
C PRO A 209 19.08 -2.30 -11.77
N THR A 210 20.02 -3.21 -12.06
CA THR A 210 20.50 -4.21 -11.10
C THR A 210 21.39 -3.66 -10.00
N LYS A 211 21.79 -2.40 -10.09
CA LYS A 211 22.58 -1.68 -9.07
C LYS A 211 21.65 -0.82 -8.20
N GLU A 212 22.19 -0.36 -7.08
CA GLU A 212 21.57 0.69 -6.28
C GLU A 212 21.34 1.94 -7.13
N ILE A 213 20.19 2.60 -6.92
CA ILE A 213 19.78 3.76 -7.70
C ILE A 213 20.17 5.06 -6.99
N VAL A 214 20.79 5.98 -7.75
CA VAL A 214 21.29 7.26 -7.26
C VAL A 214 20.91 8.41 -8.20
N THR A 215 20.90 8.13 -9.51
CA THR A 215 20.64 9.15 -10.54
C THR A 215 19.17 9.15 -10.97
N LEU A 216 18.72 10.27 -11.56
CA LEU A 216 17.36 10.42 -12.09
C LEU A 216 16.98 9.30 -13.06
N GLU A 217 17.88 8.91 -13.98
CA GLU A 217 17.64 7.84 -14.96
C GLU A 217 17.42 6.49 -14.25
N GLU A 218 18.18 6.21 -13.19
CA GLU A 218 18.06 4.98 -12.41
C GLU A 218 16.77 4.93 -11.61
N TYR A 219 16.36 6.04 -10.96
CA TYR A 219 15.04 6.13 -10.30
C TYR A 219 13.90 5.92 -11.30
N ARG A 220 13.94 6.56 -12.48
CA ARG A 220 12.96 6.37 -13.55
C ARG A 220 12.88 4.91 -14.01
N THR A 221 14.03 4.25 -14.19
CA THR A 221 14.10 2.82 -14.54
C THR A 221 13.51 1.94 -13.44
N ARG A 222 13.75 2.26 -12.16
CA ARG A 222 13.19 1.52 -11.03
C ARG A 222 11.67 1.67 -10.97
N TYR A 223 11.13 2.89 -11.11
CA TYR A 223 9.69 3.08 -11.23
C TYR A 223 9.09 2.33 -12.42
N SER A 224 9.75 2.37 -13.58
CA SER A 224 9.34 1.60 -14.76
C SER A 224 9.24 0.10 -14.45
N THR A 225 10.23 -0.47 -13.76
CA THR A 225 10.24 -1.89 -13.35
C THR A 225 9.01 -2.24 -12.50
N TYR A 226 8.73 -1.48 -11.47
CA TYR A 226 7.59 -1.69 -10.59
C TYR A 226 6.26 -1.54 -11.33
N ARG A 227 6.14 -0.51 -12.17
CA ARG A 227 4.93 -0.19 -12.94
C ARG A 227 4.68 -1.13 -14.12
N LEU A 228 5.51 -2.15 -14.34
CA LEU A 228 5.26 -3.26 -15.25
C LEU A 228 4.64 -4.48 -14.54
N ASP A 229 4.52 -4.47 -13.21
CA ASP A 229 3.77 -5.50 -12.50
C ASP A 229 2.27 -5.39 -12.80
N THR A 230 1.67 -6.47 -13.27
CA THR A 230 0.27 -6.49 -13.72
C THR A 230 -0.73 -6.25 -12.60
N ASN A 231 -0.44 -6.69 -11.37
CA ASN A 231 -1.32 -6.48 -10.23
C ASN A 231 -1.28 -5.02 -9.76
N LEU A 232 -0.09 -4.40 -9.76
CA LEU A 232 0.06 -2.99 -9.46
C LEU A 232 -0.58 -2.10 -10.54
N ILE A 233 -0.42 -2.45 -11.84
CA ILE A 233 -1.11 -1.77 -12.94
C ILE A 233 -2.64 -1.83 -12.72
N ARG A 234 -3.17 -2.99 -12.35
CA ARG A 234 -4.60 -3.15 -12.11
C ARG A 234 -5.09 -2.37 -10.90
N ALA A 235 -4.34 -2.34 -9.80
CA ALA A 235 -4.70 -1.52 -8.64
C ALA A 235 -4.83 -0.04 -9.03
N HIS A 236 -3.86 0.49 -9.77
CA HIS A 236 -3.90 1.85 -10.30
C HIS A 236 -5.02 2.07 -11.34
N GLN A 237 -5.32 1.06 -12.13
CA GLN A 237 -6.40 1.10 -13.13
C GLN A 237 -7.77 1.22 -12.46
N GLN A 238 -7.96 0.57 -11.31
CA GLN A 238 -9.28 0.42 -10.69
C GLN A 238 -9.59 1.45 -9.59
N SER A 239 -8.60 2.12 -9.03
CA SER A 239 -8.80 3.05 -7.92
C SER A 239 -7.85 4.24 -8.00
N PRO A 240 -8.28 5.44 -7.59
CA PRO A 240 -7.37 6.56 -7.40
C PRO A 240 -6.44 6.28 -6.21
N PHE A 241 -5.18 6.71 -6.32
CA PHE A 241 -4.17 6.59 -5.27
C PHE A 241 -3.95 7.93 -4.58
N ILE A 242 -3.79 7.88 -3.26
CA ILE A 242 -3.33 8.99 -2.43
C ILE A 242 -2.02 8.53 -1.80
N THR A 243 -0.91 9.14 -2.19
CA THR A 243 0.41 8.63 -1.86
C THR A 243 1.25 9.66 -1.11
N VAL A 244 2.12 9.19 -0.25
CA VAL A 244 3.30 9.88 0.25
C VAL A 244 4.51 9.00 -0.02
N TRP A 245 5.71 9.59 -0.05
CA TRP A 245 6.95 8.79 0.00
C TRP A 245 7.28 8.41 1.43
N ASP A 246 8.12 7.37 1.58
CA ASP A 246 8.91 7.12 2.76
C ASP A 246 10.40 7.27 2.41
N ASP A 247 11.30 6.61 3.08
CA ASP A 247 12.73 6.75 2.86
C ASP A 247 13.20 6.05 1.57
N HIS A 248 12.69 4.87 1.24
CA HIS A 248 13.15 4.06 0.12
C HIS A 248 12.82 4.65 -1.26
N GLU A 249 11.91 5.60 -1.37
CA GLU A 249 11.77 6.40 -2.59
C GLU A 249 13.01 7.24 -2.84
N THR A 250 13.87 7.42 -1.83
CA THR A 250 15.17 8.12 -1.93
C THR A 250 16.32 7.21 -1.51
N ALA A 251 16.46 6.92 -0.22
CA ALA A 251 17.44 6.00 0.36
C ALA A 251 17.11 5.70 1.82
N ASN A 252 17.41 4.47 2.28
CA ASN A 252 17.14 3.98 3.62
C ASN A 252 17.49 5.00 4.71
N ASN A 253 16.57 5.17 5.65
CA ASN A 253 16.63 6.12 6.76
C ASN A 253 16.95 7.54 6.32
N SER A 254 16.30 8.01 5.24
CA SER A 254 16.47 9.37 4.75
C SER A 254 15.89 10.40 5.69
N TYR A 255 16.59 11.53 5.77
CA TYR A 255 16.19 12.71 6.48
C TYR A 255 16.46 13.95 5.62
N LYS A 256 16.15 15.15 6.12
CA LYS A 256 16.26 16.39 5.34
C LYS A 256 17.60 16.57 4.68
N ASP A 257 18.70 16.30 5.38
CA ASP A 257 20.05 16.65 4.96
C ASP A 257 20.95 15.43 4.65
N GLY A 258 20.41 14.21 4.69
CA GLY A 258 21.15 12.96 4.43
C GLY A 258 20.30 11.71 4.46
N ALA A 259 20.95 10.56 4.41
CA ALA A 259 20.36 9.23 4.61
C ALA A 259 21.42 8.26 5.13
N GLN A 260 20.99 7.21 5.84
CA GLN A 260 21.90 6.16 6.27
C GLN A 260 22.52 5.44 5.05
N ASN A 261 21.72 5.17 4.03
CA ASN A 261 22.16 4.55 2.78
C ASN A 261 22.55 5.59 1.73
N HIS A 262 23.42 6.53 2.11
CA HIS A 262 24.04 7.49 1.19
C HIS A 262 25.45 7.84 1.64
N THR A 263 26.41 7.72 0.72
CA THR A 263 27.81 8.10 0.97
C THR A 263 28.13 9.35 0.17
N GLU A 264 28.13 10.51 0.85
CA GLU A 264 28.44 11.81 0.26
C GLU A 264 29.74 11.78 -0.55
N GLY A 265 29.72 12.23 -1.77
CA GLY A 265 30.84 12.27 -2.70
C GLY A 265 31.09 10.96 -3.47
N ALA A 266 30.95 9.79 -2.85
CA ALA A 266 31.10 8.50 -3.56
C ALA A 266 29.89 8.22 -4.46
N GLU A 267 28.71 8.62 -4.02
CA GLU A 267 27.42 8.47 -4.72
C GLU A 267 26.88 9.82 -5.26
N GLY A 268 27.72 10.82 -5.31
CA GLY A 268 27.36 12.20 -5.62
C GLY A 268 27.00 12.99 -4.38
N SER A 269 26.31 14.12 -4.55
CA SER A 269 25.79 14.88 -3.41
C SER A 269 24.41 14.40 -3.00
N TRP A 270 24.10 14.44 -1.69
CA TRP A 270 22.76 14.18 -1.19
C TRP A 270 21.69 15.04 -1.85
N VAL A 271 22.02 16.32 -2.05
CA VAL A 271 21.11 17.29 -2.68
C VAL A 271 20.71 16.84 -4.09
N ASP A 272 21.66 16.34 -4.88
CA ASP A 272 21.40 15.86 -6.24
C ASP A 272 20.59 14.56 -6.22
N ARG A 273 20.94 13.59 -5.35
CA ARG A 273 20.19 12.33 -5.19
C ARG A 273 18.76 12.59 -4.76
N LYS A 274 18.54 13.39 -3.72
CA LYS A 274 17.22 13.80 -3.24
C LYS A 274 16.39 14.50 -4.33
N SER A 275 17.03 15.41 -5.10
CA SER A 275 16.36 16.08 -6.22
C SER A 275 15.95 15.10 -7.32
N ALA A 276 16.81 14.15 -7.67
CA ALA A 276 16.56 13.12 -8.67
C ALA A 276 15.39 12.20 -8.25
N ALA A 277 15.41 11.73 -7.01
CA ALA A 277 14.36 10.91 -6.43
C ALA A 277 13.01 11.63 -6.42
N LYS A 278 12.95 12.87 -5.90
CA LYS A 278 11.73 13.70 -5.90
C LYS A 278 11.22 13.94 -7.33
N GLN A 279 12.09 14.21 -8.30
CA GLN A 279 11.67 14.40 -9.69
C GLN A 279 11.03 13.13 -10.25
N ALA A 280 11.69 11.97 -10.12
CA ALA A 280 11.15 10.70 -10.58
C ALA A 280 9.80 10.36 -9.92
N TYR A 281 9.67 10.58 -8.61
CA TYR A 281 8.43 10.41 -7.88
C TYR A 281 7.29 11.23 -8.50
N PHE A 282 7.51 12.54 -8.69
CA PHE A 282 6.51 13.43 -9.29
C PHE A 282 6.22 13.12 -10.76
N GLU A 283 7.11 12.46 -11.49
CA GLU A 283 6.86 12.01 -12.85
C GLU A 283 6.00 10.72 -12.87
N TRP A 284 6.29 9.76 -12.01
CA TRP A 284 5.72 8.41 -12.06
C TRP A 284 4.48 8.17 -11.20
N ILE A 285 4.30 8.98 -10.16
CA ILE A 285 3.17 8.86 -9.24
C ILE A 285 2.05 9.85 -9.63
N PRO A 286 0.76 9.45 -9.61
CA PRO A 286 -0.36 10.31 -9.99
C PRO A 286 -0.73 11.32 -8.89
N ILE A 287 0.26 11.99 -8.32
CA ILE A 287 0.11 13.03 -7.30
C ILE A 287 -0.04 14.42 -7.97
N ARG A 288 -0.84 15.30 -7.36
CA ARG A 288 -0.96 16.70 -7.82
C ARG A 288 0.29 17.47 -7.46
N GLU A 289 1.01 17.93 -8.49
CA GLU A 289 2.26 18.65 -8.31
C GLU A 289 2.00 20.09 -7.85
N ARG A 290 2.69 20.48 -6.79
CA ARG A 290 2.77 21.87 -6.30
C ARG A 290 4.14 22.44 -6.63
N ALA A 291 4.23 23.78 -6.73
CA ALA A 291 5.49 24.46 -7.03
C ALA A 291 6.61 24.11 -6.03
N SER A 292 6.27 23.85 -4.78
CA SER A 292 7.20 23.44 -3.72
C SER A 292 7.67 21.99 -3.80
N LYS A 293 7.01 21.15 -4.63
CA LYS A 293 7.23 19.69 -4.68
C LYS A 293 7.14 19.03 -3.29
N GLN A 294 6.17 19.45 -2.49
CA GLN A 294 5.85 18.87 -1.18
C GLN A 294 4.76 17.82 -1.34
N VAL A 295 4.85 16.74 -0.58
CA VAL A 295 3.84 15.67 -0.58
C VAL A 295 2.83 15.82 0.54
N PHE A 296 3.14 16.55 1.61
CA PHE A 296 2.18 16.79 2.68
C PHE A 296 1.03 17.68 2.20
N ARG A 297 -0.17 17.22 2.45
CA ARG A 297 -1.41 17.86 1.99
C ARG A 297 -2.62 17.32 2.72
N SER A 298 -3.73 18.06 2.64
CA SER A 298 -5.04 17.60 3.13
C SER A 298 -6.00 17.39 1.95
N ILE A 299 -6.80 16.34 2.01
CA ILE A 299 -7.86 15.99 1.06
C ILE A 299 -9.15 15.80 1.86
N LYS A 300 -10.19 16.55 1.49
CA LYS A 300 -11.49 16.47 2.16
C LYS A 300 -12.38 15.43 1.49
N TYR A 301 -13.04 14.64 2.32
CA TYR A 301 -14.08 13.69 1.92
C TYR A 301 -15.41 14.07 2.59
N GLY A 302 -16.01 15.13 2.06
CA GLY A 302 -17.23 15.73 2.61
C GLY A 302 -17.01 16.29 4.02
N ASN A 303 -17.97 16.03 4.90
CA ASN A 303 -17.89 16.29 6.34
C ASN A 303 -17.54 15.06 7.17
N LEU A 304 -17.26 13.92 6.53
CA LEU A 304 -16.94 12.68 7.22
C LEU A 304 -15.44 12.58 7.52
N VAL A 305 -14.56 12.93 6.58
CA VAL A 305 -13.11 12.76 6.74
C VAL A 305 -12.33 13.96 6.21
N ASP A 306 -11.41 14.47 7.04
CA ASP A 306 -10.24 15.24 6.60
C ASP A 306 -9.03 14.28 6.61
N LEU A 307 -8.53 13.90 5.42
CA LEU A 307 -7.34 13.08 5.24
C LEU A 307 -6.11 13.98 5.16
N ILE A 308 -5.23 13.90 6.15
CA ILE A 308 -4.05 14.75 6.34
C ILE A 308 -2.82 13.90 6.10
N MET A 309 -2.18 14.04 4.93
CA MET A 309 -0.99 13.28 4.55
C MET A 309 0.28 14.03 4.94
N LEU A 310 1.23 13.37 5.59
CA LEU A 310 2.47 13.96 6.10
C LEU A 310 3.71 13.50 5.29
N ASP A 311 4.78 14.27 5.41
CA ASP A 311 6.15 13.91 5.02
C ASP A 311 7.01 13.81 6.28
N THR A 312 7.28 12.61 6.75
CA THR A 312 8.12 12.37 7.94
C THR A 312 9.60 12.12 7.58
N ARG A 313 10.01 12.38 6.33
CA ARG A 313 11.38 12.12 5.84
C ARG A 313 12.09 13.37 5.31
N LEU A 314 11.61 13.94 4.22
CA LEU A 314 12.42 14.87 3.43
C LEU A 314 12.13 16.34 3.69
N GLU A 315 10.98 16.69 4.31
CA GLU A 315 10.59 18.10 4.51
C GLU A 315 11.36 18.75 5.66
N GLY A 316 11.35 18.12 6.84
CA GLY A 316 11.91 18.75 8.02
C GLY A 316 12.67 17.85 8.97
N ARG A 317 12.65 16.53 8.74
CA ARG A 317 13.23 15.54 9.63
C ARG A 317 14.72 15.80 9.88
N GLU A 318 15.09 15.88 11.15
CA GLU A 318 16.47 15.82 11.59
C GLU A 318 16.96 14.36 11.60
N GLU A 319 18.27 14.17 11.53
CA GLU A 319 18.88 12.84 11.62
C GLU A 319 18.46 12.15 12.94
N GLN A 320 18.10 10.87 12.85
CA GLN A 320 17.82 10.05 14.05
C GLN A 320 19.06 9.93 14.93
N LEU A 321 18.81 9.78 16.24
CA LEU A 321 19.89 9.51 17.18
C LEU A 321 20.25 8.01 17.16
N ASP A 322 21.48 7.70 17.55
CA ASP A 322 21.97 6.31 17.69
C ASP A 322 21.87 5.79 19.13
N ASP A 323 21.51 6.64 20.09
CA ASP A 323 21.49 6.31 21.52
C ASP A 323 20.31 6.98 22.21
N VAL A 324 19.37 6.17 22.69
CA VAL A 324 18.19 6.62 23.44
C VAL A 324 18.54 7.29 24.78
N THR A 325 19.74 7.03 25.33
CA THR A 325 20.21 7.64 26.57
C THR A 325 20.84 9.02 26.38
N SER A 326 20.95 9.48 25.14
CA SER A 326 21.47 10.82 24.83
C SER A 326 20.55 11.90 25.39
N ASP A 327 21.13 12.92 26.03
CA ASP A 327 20.36 14.10 26.49
C ASP A 327 19.61 14.78 25.34
N ALA A 328 20.09 14.63 24.11
CA ALA A 328 19.47 15.17 22.91
C ALA A 328 18.10 14.57 22.59
N ILE A 329 17.75 13.39 23.11
CA ILE A 329 16.43 12.79 22.91
C ILE A 329 15.30 13.68 23.49
N ASN A 330 15.61 14.41 24.55
CA ASN A 330 14.67 15.30 25.25
C ASN A 330 14.74 16.75 24.75
N ASP A 331 15.48 17.04 23.70
CA ASP A 331 15.54 18.37 23.13
C ASP A 331 14.18 18.72 22.48
N THR A 332 13.51 19.74 23.00
CA THR A 332 12.20 20.20 22.52
C THR A 332 12.21 20.82 21.12
N THR A 333 13.40 21.02 20.56
CA THR A 333 13.59 21.55 19.19
C THR A 333 13.79 20.46 18.15
N ARG A 334 14.09 19.22 18.57
CA ARG A 334 14.18 18.08 17.66
C ARG A 334 12.85 17.86 16.95
N THR A 335 12.93 17.63 15.65
CA THR A 335 11.73 17.57 14.81
C THR A 335 11.81 16.46 13.75
N ILE A 336 10.69 15.82 13.51
CA ILE A 336 10.46 14.91 12.39
C ILE A 336 9.70 15.62 11.25
N LEU A 337 8.85 16.59 11.57
CA LEU A 337 8.03 17.30 10.60
C LEU A 337 8.67 18.60 10.10
N GLY A 338 9.53 19.21 10.90
CA GLY A 338 9.96 20.59 10.72
C GLY A 338 8.89 21.59 11.15
N ALA A 339 9.31 22.83 11.41
CA ALA A 339 8.43 23.85 11.98
C ALA A 339 7.21 24.17 11.12
N ASP A 340 7.39 24.29 9.81
CA ASP A 340 6.32 24.71 8.89
C ASP A 340 5.24 23.62 8.74
N GLN A 341 5.65 22.37 8.55
CA GLN A 341 4.70 21.26 8.43
C GLN A 341 4.00 20.97 9.77
N LYS A 342 4.74 21.03 10.90
CA LYS A 342 4.13 20.88 12.22
C LYS A 342 3.05 21.94 12.45
N GLN A 343 3.36 23.20 12.24
CA GLN A 343 2.37 24.29 12.41
C GLN A 343 1.15 24.06 11.48
N TRP A 344 1.40 23.67 10.23
CA TRP A 344 0.34 23.35 9.29
C TRP A 344 -0.54 22.16 9.76
N LEU A 345 0.07 21.10 10.34
CA LEU A 345 -0.67 19.95 10.90
C LEU A 345 -1.58 20.41 12.05
N LEU A 346 -1.02 21.13 13.02
CA LEU A 346 -1.77 21.62 14.19
C LEU A 346 -2.94 22.53 13.77
N GLU A 347 -2.74 23.40 12.79
CA GLU A 347 -3.80 24.26 12.25
C GLU A 347 -4.87 23.44 11.51
N ASN A 348 -4.52 22.40 10.75
CA ASN A 348 -5.49 21.54 10.10
C ASN A 348 -6.32 20.75 11.11
N LEU A 349 -5.70 20.21 12.15
CA LEU A 349 -6.42 19.51 13.21
C LEU A 349 -7.39 20.43 13.95
N ALA A 350 -6.95 21.60 14.37
CA ALA A 350 -7.77 22.56 15.13
C ALA A 350 -8.93 23.16 14.29
N ASN A 351 -8.75 23.31 12.97
CA ASN A 351 -9.76 23.91 12.09
C ASN A 351 -10.62 22.88 11.36
N SER A 352 -10.35 21.58 11.52
CA SER A 352 -11.15 20.54 10.90
C SER A 352 -12.55 20.50 11.48
N THR A 353 -13.54 20.45 10.59
CA THR A 353 -14.97 20.25 10.96
C THR A 353 -15.43 18.85 10.56
N ALA A 354 -14.56 18.02 10.03
CA ALA A 354 -14.88 16.66 9.66
C ALA A 354 -15.05 15.79 10.91
N GLN A 355 -15.91 14.77 10.81
CA GLN A 355 -16.12 13.76 11.85
C GLN A 355 -14.79 13.11 12.24
N TRP A 356 -14.02 12.63 11.25
CA TRP A 356 -12.74 11.96 11.44
C TRP A 356 -11.59 12.79 10.90
N LYS A 357 -10.49 12.91 11.65
CA LYS A 357 -9.20 13.49 11.24
C LYS A 357 -8.26 12.32 11.03
N VAL A 358 -8.03 11.93 9.78
CA VAL A 358 -7.19 10.77 9.43
C VAL A 358 -5.81 11.28 9.03
N ILE A 359 -4.80 10.96 9.80
CA ILE A 359 -3.41 11.33 9.54
C ILE A 359 -2.74 10.14 8.84
N GLY A 360 -2.37 10.29 7.56
CA GLY A 360 -1.58 9.31 6.82
C GLY A 360 -0.10 9.68 6.88
N GLN A 361 0.73 8.83 7.49
CA GLN A 361 2.14 9.11 7.68
C GLN A 361 2.95 7.79 7.62
N GLN A 362 4.28 7.88 7.70
CA GLN A 362 5.14 6.76 7.38
C GLN A 362 5.44 5.87 8.60
N VAL A 363 6.03 6.42 9.66
CA VAL A 363 6.67 5.68 10.75
C VAL A 363 5.77 5.53 11.98
N VAL A 364 6.00 4.52 12.83
CA VAL A 364 5.18 4.28 14.04
C VAL A 364 5.12 5.52 14.91
N PHE A 365 3.90 5.99 15.22
CA PHE A 365 3.64 7.19 15.99
C PHE A 365 3.56 6.90 17.51
N SER A 366 2.88 5.83 17.87
CA SER A 366 2.71 5.42 19.27
C SER A 366 4.04 5.07 19.94
N ALA A 367 4.14 5.26 21.24
CA ALA A 367 5.26 4.76 22.01
C ALA A 367 5.45 3.25 21.81
N PHE A 368 6.68 2.81 21.58
CA PHE A 368 6.97 1.42 21.25
C PHE A 368 8.10 0.85 22.10
N ASN A 369 7.74 0.22 23.22
CA ASN A 369 8.71 -0.34 24.15
C ASN A 369 9.18 -1.73 23.69
N VAL A 370 10.42 -1.83 23.31
CA VAL A 370 11.07 -3.07 22.77
C VAL A 370 12.27 -3.53 23.59
N GLY A 371 12.82 -2.69 24.46
CA GLY A 371 14.02 -2.99 25.26
C GLY A 371 13.90 -4.21 26.17
N TRP A 372 12.68 -4.60 26.55
CA TRP A 372 12.43 -5.83 27.32
C TRP A 372 12.88 -7.09 26.56
N THR A 373 13.00 -7.06 25.25
CA THR A 373 13.51 -8.17 24.43
C THR A 373 14.98 -8.47 24.69
N SER A 374 15.71 -7.53 25.33
CA SER A 374 17.07 -7.72 25.81
C SER A 374 17.19 -8.87 26.81
N LEU A 375 16.11 -9.24 27.51
CA LEU A 375 16.08 -10.40 28.38
C LEU A 375 16.31 -11.73 27.64
N ALA A 376 16.08 -11.75 26.33
CA ALA A 376 16.41 -12.86 25.46
C ALA A 376 17.87 -12.80 24.96
N SER A 377 18.57 -11.68 25.12
CA SER A 377 19.98 -11.51 24.75
C SER A 377 20.89 -11.84 25.94
N SER A 378 22.13 -12.27 25.67
CA SER A 378 23.12 -12.56 26.70
C SER A 378 23.89 -11.33 27.20
N THR A 379 23.48 -10.14 26.77
CA THR A 379 24.19 -8.88 27.06
C THR A 379 23.54 -8.22 28.28
N PRO A 380 24.18 -8.22 29.46
CA PRO A 380 23.69 -7.48 30.62
C PRO A 380 23.65 -5.97 30.31
N GLY A 381 22.53 -5.33 30.49
CA GLY A 381 22.34 -3.89 30.24
C GLY A 381 21.84 -3.55 28.83
N GLY A 382 21.50 -4.54 28.00
CA GLY A 382 21.06 -4.34 26.62
C GLY A 382 19.67 -3.72 26.42
N TYR A 383 18.96 -3.30 27.48
CA TYR A 383 17.66 -2.64 27.35
C TYR A 383 17.76 -1.39 26.45
N TYR A 384 18.61 -0.46 26.80
CA TYR A 384 18.79 0.78 26.06
C TYR A 384 19.45 0.56 24.67
N GLU A 385 20.27 -0.48 24.54
CA GLU A 385 20.84 -0.88 23.22
C GLU A 385 19.74 -1.31 22.26
N ILE A 386 18.73 -2.05 22.76
CA ILE A 386 17.58 -2.47 21.92
C ILE A 386 16.68 -1.27 21.60
N GLU A 387 16.34 -0.43 22.59
CA GLU A 387 15.54 0.78 22.35
C GLU A 387 16.21 1.70 21.33
N SER A 388 17.53 1.81 21.36
CA SER A 388 18.31 2.65 20.44
C SER A 388 18.23 2.20 18.97
N LEU A 389 17.85 0.95 18.71
CA LEU A 389 17.69 0.44 17.33
C LEU A 389 16.41 0.95 16.64
N PHE A 390 15.47 1.51 17.41
CA PHE A 390 14.15 1.92 16.94
C PHE A 390 13.93 3.45 17.02
N LEU A 391 15.00 4.24 16.97
CA LEU A 391 14.93 5.70 17.01
C LEU A 391 14.60 6.34 15.65
N ASP A 392 14.42 5.53 14.63
CA ASP A 392 13.93 5.98 13.32
C ASP A 392 12.42 6.26 13.30
N ILE A 393 11.68 5.82 14.31
CA ILE A 393 10.26 6.10 14.52
C ILE A 393 10.06 7.33 15.41
N TRP A 394 8.82 7.66 15.79
CA TRP A 394 8.53 8.82 16.65
C TRP A 394 9.16 8.75 18.05
N ASP A 395 9.60 7.58 18.50
CA ASP A 395 10.37 7.44 19.75
C ASP A 395 11.75 8.13 19.68
N GLY A 396 12.28 8.40 18.51
CA GLY A 396 13.44 9.27 18.30
C GLY A 396 13.14 10.77 18.43
N TYR A 397 11.86 11.15 18.50
CA TYR A 397 11.36 12.54 18.53
C TYR A 397 10.24 12.72 19.56
N PRO A 398 10.39 12.20 20.79
CA PRO A 398 9.30 12.10 21.77
C PRO A 398 8.72 13.46 22.15
N GLN A 399 9.54 14.51 22.17
CA GLN A 399 9.10 15.86 22.52
C GLN A 399 8.17 16.47 21.48
N GLU A 400 8.39 16.21 20.19
CA GLU A 400 7.48 16.69 19.14
C GLU A 400 6.17 15.86 19.14
N ARG A 401 6.24 14.54 19.40
CA ARG A 401 5.06 13.70 19.61
C ARG A 401 4.19 14.24 20.72
N THR A 402 4.77 14.49 21.91
CA THR A 402 4.05 15.09 23.06
C THR A 402 3.40 16.42 22.70
N GLN A 403 4.09 17.31 21.96
CA GLN A 403 3.51 18.59 21.54
C GLN A 403 2.27 18.40 20.65
N ILE A 404 2.25 17.38 19.78
CA ILE A 404 1.09 17.07 18.94
C ILE A 404 -0.05 16.50 19.78
N LEU A 405 0.25 15.57 20.72
CA LEU A 405 -0.74 14.98 21.61
C LEU A 405 -1.35 16.01 22.56
N ASP A 406 -0.54 16.93 23.10
CA ASP A 406 -1.00 18.03 23.92
C ASP A 406 -1.93 18.97 23.14
N HIS A 407 -1.57 19.29 21.90
CA HIS A 407 -2.43 20.11 21.04
C HIS A 407 -3.79 19.46 20.79
N ILE A 408 -3.85 18.15 20.56
CA ILE A 408 -5.09 17.38 20.39
C ILE A 408 -5.92 17.47 21.67
N ARG A 409 -5.29 17.24 22.82
CA ARG A 409 -5.93 17.25 24.15
C ARG A 409 -6.43 18.64 24.56
N GLU A 410 -5.58 19.67 24.43
CA GLU A 410 -5.88 21.05 24.87
C GLU A 410 -6.98 21.71 24.01
N ASN A 411 -7.10 21.31 22.76
CA ASN A 411 -8.13 21.82 21.83
C ASN A 411 -9.37 20.92 21.75
N GLU A 412 -9.46 19.88 22.59
CA GLU A 412 -10.57 18.92 22.65
C GLU A 412 -10.87 18.33 21.23
N ILE A 413 -9.81 17.92 20.51
CA ILE A 413 -9.93 17.39 19.15
C ILE A 413 -10.22 15.90 19.24
N ASP A 414 -11.44 15.48 18.92
CA ASP A 414 -11.87 14.09 18.90
C ASP A 414 -11.62 13.40 17.55
N ASN A 415 -11.74 12.08 17.54
CA ASN A 415 -11.78 11.24 16.32
C ASN A 415 -10.51 11.38 15.46
N VAL A 416 -9.35 11.35 16.08
CA VAL A 416 -8.06 11.32 15.38
C VAL A 416 -7.64 9.87 15.15
N VAL A 417 -7.43 9.52 13.88
CA VAL A 417 -6.96 8.20 13.44
C VAL A 417 -5.63 8.37 12.73
N ILE A 418 -4.60 7.64 13.15
CA ILE A 418 -3.26 7.67 12.55
C ILE A 418 -3.06 6.40 11.73
N LEU A 419 -2.62 6.54 10.48
CA LEU A 419 -2.26 5.45 9.59
C LEU A 419 -0.75 5.42 9.41
N THR A 420 -0.15 4.22 9.53
CA THR A 420 1.30 4.03 9.59
C THR A 420 1.77 2.93 8.65
N GLY A 421 2.93 3.14 8.01
CA GLY A 421 3.65 2.20 7.15
C GLY A 421 4.99 1.74 7.76
N ASP A 422 6.07 1.74 6.97
CA ASP A 422 7.49 1.56 7.31
C ASP A 422 7.84 0.24 8.02
N PHE A 423 7.17 -0.10 9.07
CA PHE A 423 7.55 -1.16 10.01
C PHE A 423 7.28 -2.59 9.50
N HIS A 424 6.63 -2.73 8.34
CA HIS A 424 6.28 -4.00 7.67
C HIS A 424 5.30 -4.89 8.43
N THR A 425 4.83 -4.46 9.59
CA THR A 425 4.09 -5.22 10.59
C THR A 425 2.71 -4.62 10.82
N SER A 426 1.72 -5.47 11.09
CA SER A 426 0.39 -4.98 11.49
C SER A 426 0.38 -4.60 12.96
N PHE A 427 -0.05 -3.37 13.26
CA PHE A 427 -0.30 -2.92 14.64
C PHE A 427 -1.66 -2.23 14.75
N ALA A 428 -2.22 -2.26 15.97
CA ALA A 428 -3.29 -1.38 16.39
C ALA A 428 -3.01 -0.87 17.81
N PHE A 429 -3.03 0.45 18.00
CA PHE A 429 -2.74 1.09 19.28
C PHE A 429 -3.84 2.05 19.71
N ASP A 430 -4.07 2.13 21.04
CA ASP A 430 -4.56 3.35 21.66
C ASP A 430 -3.38 4.32 21.77
N VAL A 431 -3.48 5.51 21.24
CA VAL A 431 -2.36 6.47 21.26
C VAL A 431 -2.39 7.28 22.53
N ALA A 432 -1.46 7.00 23.43
CA ALA A 432 -1.23 7.73 24.67
C ALA A 432 0.22 8.21 24.74
N ASP A 433 0.46 9.31 25.46
CA ASP A 433 1.79 9.94 25.54
C ASP A 433 2.81 9.04 26.27
N GLU A 434 2.51 8.71 27.52
CA GLU A 434 3.33 7.83 28.36
C GLU A 434 2.47 6.68 28.90
N PRO A 435 2.26 5.59 28.12
CA PRO A 435 1.32 4.54 28.50
C PRO A 435 1.78 3.66 29.66
N ILE A 436 3.08 3.67 30.00
CA ILE A 436 3.66 2.90 31.10
C ILE A 436 4.86 3.60 31.75
N ASP A 437 5.15 3.19 32.97
CA ASP A 437 6.43 3.44 33.64
C ASP A 437 7.37 2.25 33.46
N VAL A 438 8.65 2.53 33.20
CA VAL A 438 9.70 1.52 33.09
C VAL A 438 10.77 1.77 34.16
N SER A 439 11.10 0.72 34.90
CA SER A 439 12.21 0.76 35.89
C SER A 439 13.17 -0.41 35.66
N LEU A 440 14.47 -0.15 35.72
CA LEU A 440 15.47 -1.21 35.66
C LEU A 440 15.76 -1.73 37.06
N GLN A 441 15.56 -3.03 37.31
CA GLN A 441 15.76 -3.69 38.59
C GLN A 441 16.85 -4.75 38.49
N ALA A 442 17.65 -4.90 39.56
CA ALA A 442 18.70 -5.91 39.58
C ALA A 442 18.12 -7.32 39.84
N ASP A 443 18.40 -8.26 38.94
CA ASP A 443 18.11 -9.68 39.08
C ASP A 443 19.42 -10.48 39.18
N PRO A 444 19.54 -11.43 40.13
CA PRO A 444 20.78 -12.19 40.35
C PRO A 444 21.17 -13.10 39.14
N THR A 445 20.21 -13.47 38.32
CA THR A 445 20.38 -14.38 37.19
C THR A 445 20.55 -13.65 35.84
N PHE A 446 19.78 -12.57 35.66
CA PHE A 446 19.65 -11.88 34.37
C PHE A 446 20.31 -10.49 34.37
N GLY A 447 20.84 -10.02 35.48
CA GLY A 447 21.44 -8.68 35.59
C GLY A 447 20.40 -7.60 35.85
N MET A 448 20.41 -6.54 35.01
CA MET A 448 19.37 -5.52 35.05
C MET A 448 18.19 -5.94 34.18
N ILE A 449 17.00 -6.02 34.75
CA ILE A 449 15.77 -6.37 34.03
C ILE A 449 14.82 -5.17 33.99
N PRO A 450 14.11 -4.92 32.89
CA PRO A 450 13.06 -3.94 32.84
C PRO A 450 11.82 -4.47 33.60
N VAL A 451 11.21 -3.62 34.42
CA VAL A 451 9.92 -3.89 35.05
C VAL A 451 8.98 -2.78 34.62
N HIS A 452 7.89 -3.18 33.97
CA HIS A 452 6.86 -2.29 33.46
C HIS A 452 5.69 -2.24 34.41
N SER A 453 5.17 -1.05 34.67
CA SER A 453 3.98 -0.82 35.46
C SER A 453 3.08 0.22 34.81
N SER A 454 1.77 0.07 35.02
CA SER A 454 0.84 1.11 34.60
C SER A 454 1.11 2.39 35.41
N ASN A 455 0.94 3.53 34.76
CA ASN A 455 0.91 4.83 35.43
C ASN A 455 -0.50 5.44 35.35
N ASP A 456 -0.67 6.62 35.91
CA ASP A 456 -1.97 7.30 35.94
C ASP A 456 -2.33 7.97 34.57
N ASN A 457 -1.41 7.97 33.60
CA ASN A 457 -1.58 8.64 32.31
C ASN A 457 -2.40 7.80 31.33
N TYR A 458 -2.47 6.47 31.53
CA TYR A 458 -3.19 5.60 30.61
C TYR A 458 -3.76 4.35 31.31
N ASN A 459 -5.02 4.05 31.00
CA ASN A 459 -5.71 2.83 31.44
C ASN A 459 -6.03 1.91 30.26
N ALA A 460 -5.38 0.75 30.21
CA ALA A 460 -5.50 -0.20 29.10
C ALA A 460 -6.89 -0.86 28.97
N GLU A 461 -7.71 -0.89 30.04
CA GLU A 461 -9.04 -1.49 30.02
C GLU A 461 -10.11 -0.51 29.54
N THR A 462 -9.93 0.78 29.82
CA THR A 462 -10.93 1.80 29.54
C THR A 462 -10.52 2.76 28.43
N GLY A 463 -9.24 2.75 28.00
CA GLY A 463 -8.69 3.73 27.07
C GLY A 463 -8.48 5.13 27.66
N GLU A 464 -8.77 5.34 28.97
CA GLU A 464 -8.57 6.64 29.60
C GLU A 464 -7.12 7.09 29.47
N GLY A 465 -6.91 8.32 28.98
CA GLY A 465 -5.59 8.87 28.65
C GLY A 465 -5.19 8.75 27.18
N ALA A 466 -5.85 7.91 26.38
CA ALA A 466 -5.67 7.90 24.93
C ALA A 466 -6.34 9.13 24.29
N VAL A 467 -5.69 9.69 23.26
CA VAL A 467 -6.16 10.87 22.53
C VAL A 467 -6.39 10.61 21.03
N ALA A 468 -5.96 9.46 20.55
CA ALA A 468 -6.11 9.01 19.17
C ALA A 468 -6.05 7.47 19.11
N VAL A 469 -6.24 6.91 17.93
CA VAL A 469 -5.92 5.51 17.63
C VAL A 469 -4.97 5.43 16.44
N GLU A 470 -4.14 4.38 16.40
CA GLU A 470 -3.21 4.15 15.30
C GLU A 470 -3.39 2.77 14.70
N PHE A 471 -3.39 2.71 13.36
CA PHE A 471 -3.41 1.47 12.59
C PHE A 471 -2.21 1.41 11.66
N ALA A 472 -1.32 0.42 11.86
CA ALA A 472 -0.20 0.17 10.97
C ALA A 472 -0.52 -0.93 9.96
N THR A 473 -0.18 -0.67 8.69
CA THR A 473 -0.35 -1.63 7.61
C THR A 473 0.82 -2.61 7.58
N PRO A 474 0.57 -3.91 7.31
CA PRO A 474 1.66 -4.82 6.96
C PRO A 474 2.26 -4.39 5.63
N SER A 475 3.48 -4.87 5.34
CA SER A 475 4.06 -4.69 4.01
C SER A 475 3.27 -5.45 2.94
N ILE A 476 3.29 -4.92 1.72
CA ILE A 476 2.85 -5.69 0.54
C ILE A 476 3.76 -6.92 0.33
N THR A 477 5.09 -6.73 0.42
CA THR A 477 6.06 -7.80 0.19
C THR A 477 7.41 -7.60 0.91
N SER A 478 7.65 -6.47 1.55
CA SER A 478 8.94 -6.23 2.22
C SER A 478 9.06 -7.10 3.47
N ALA A 479 10.28 -7.55 3.76
CA ALA A 479 10.55 -8.52 4.82
C ALA A 479 9.97 -8.08 6.17
N ASN A 480 9.11 -8.93 6.76
CA ASN A 480 8.54 -8.76 8.08
C ASN A 480 9.52 -9.30 9.15
N PHE A 481 9.11 -9.30 10.39
CA PHE A 481 9.97 -9.69 11.52
C PHE A 481 10.38 -11.17 11.46
N ASP A 482 9.50 -12.07 11.01
CA ASP A 482 9.80 -13.50 10.89
C ASP A 482 10.89 -13.81 9.85
N GLU A 483 10.95 -13.02 8.79
CA GLU A 483 11.94 -13.17 7.72
C GLU A 483 13.30 -12.56 8.10
N ASN A 484 13.28 -11.54 8.95
CA ASN A 484 14.49 -10.90 9.48
C ASN A 484 15.01 -11.63 10.73
N GLY A 485 14.14 -12.01 11.68
CA GLY A 485 14.48 -12.59 12.97
C GLY A 485 14.16 -14.09 13.11
N GLY A 486 13.46 -14.66 12.15
CA GLY A 486 13.02 -16.05 12.13
C GLY A 486 11.63 -16.30 12.72
N LEU A 487 10.87 -17.19 12.08
CA LEU A 487 9.48 -17.49 12.39
C LEU A 487 9.24 -17.87 13.88
N THR A 488 10.18 -18.62 14.49
CA THR A 488 10.03 -19.03 15.89
C THR A 488 10.05 -17.83 16.84
N LEU A 489 10.98 -16.89 16.61
CA LEU A 489 11.09 -15.68 17.43
C LEU A 489 9.88 -14.77 17.22
N ALA A 490 9.51 -14.53 15.97
CA ALA A 490 8.33 -13.76 15.62
C ALA A 490 7.06 -14.30 16.31
N THR A 491 6.84 -15.62 16.25
CA THR A 491 5.68 -16.27 16.88
C THR A 491 5.68 -16.08 18.41
N ILE A 492 6.84 -16.21 19.07
CA ILE A 492 6.94 -16.02 20.53
C ILE A 492 6.69 -14.57 20.90
N LEU A 493 7.32 -13.62 20.22
CA LEU A 493 7.16 -12.19 20.49
C LEU A 493 5.71 -11.75 20.25
N GLN A 494 5.12 -12.15 19.13
CA GLN A 494 3.71 -11.87 18.84
C GLN A 494 2.77 -12.40 19.94
N ALA A 495 3.00 -13.62 20.43
CA ALA A 495 2.21 -14.21 21.50
C ALA A 495 2.39 -13.47 22.84
N GLN A 496 3.59 -12.95 23.10
CA GLN A 496 3.86 -12.14 24.28
C GLN A 496 3.21 -10.75 24.20
N ILE A 497 3.32 -10.09 23.06
CA ILE A 497 2.72 -8.77 22.84
C ILE A 497 1.19 -8.85 22.90
N ASN A 498 0.59 -9.87 22.24
CA ASN A 498 -0.85 -10.12 22.30
C ASN A 498 -1.33 -10.70 23.65
N ASN A 499 -0.47 -10.71 24.68
CA ASN A 499 -0.77 -11.23 26.02
C ASN A 499 -1.26 -12.68 26.09
N THR A 500 -1.04 -13.47 25.05
CA THR A 500 -1.42 -14.90 25.03
C THR A 500 -0.44 -15.78 25.82
N ILE A 501 0.81 -15.31 26.02
CA ILE A 501 1.80 -15.85 26.96
C ILE A 501 2.50 -14.70 27.69
N GLN A 502 2.83 -14.89 28.97
CA GLN A 502 3.57 -13.88 29.73
C GLN A 502 5.00 -13.73 29.20
N PRO A 503 5.52 -12.50 29.03
CA PRO A 503 6.92 -12.26 28.76
C PRO A 503 7.76 -12.83 29.91
N ASN A 504 8.50 -13.88 29.66
CA ASN A 504 9.32 -14.60 30.64
C ASN A 504 8.60 -14.83 31.99
N PRO A 505 7.77 -15.90 32.13
CA PRO A 505 6.92 -16.12 33.31
C PRO A 505 7.70 -16.25 34.63
N ASP A 506 9.02 -16.45 34.57
CA ASP A 506 9.91 -16.50 35.75
C ASP A 506 10.30 -15.09 36.26
N LEU A 507 10.03 -14.05 35.43
CA LEU A 507 10.31 -12.65 35.73
C LEU A 507 9.02 -11.86 35.61
N ASN A 508 8.50 -11.35 36.67
CA ASN A 508 7.28 -10.52 36.67
C ASN A 508 7.59 -9.12 36.14
N ILE A 509 7.83 -9.00 34.83
CA ILE A 509 8.23 -7.73 34.18
C ILE A 509 7.06 -6.83 33.78
N GLY A 510 5.83 -7.27 33.94
CA GLY A 510 4.64 -6.55 33.49
C GLY A 510 4.41 -6.61 31.97
N ASN A 511 3.39 -5.91 31.48
CA ASN A 511 3.14 -5.76 30.04
C ASN A 511 3.91 -4.53 29.52
N PRO A 512 4.84 -4.71 28.56
CA PRO A 512 5.64 -3.59 28.04
C PRO A 512 4.86 -2.63 27.12
N ASN A 513 3.77 -3.09 26.50
CA ASN A 513 2.96 -2.30 25.56
C ASN A 513 1.45 -2.51 25.81
N PRO A 514 0.88 -2.07 26.93
CA PRO A 514 -0.53 -2.31 27.27
C PRO A 514 -1.49 -1.55 26.33
N HIS A 515 -1.04 -0.52 25.66
CA HIS A 515 -1.77 0.29 24.69
C HIS A 515 -1.78 -0.35 23.29
N MET A 516 -0.90 -1.30 23.00
CA MET A 516 -0.92 -2.09 21.77
C MET A 516 -1.99 -3.18 21.88
N LYS A 517 -3.04 -3.09 21.04
CA LYS A 517 -4.19 -4.00 21.04
C LYS A 517 -4.02 -5.16 20.07
N TYR A 518 -3.26 -4.95 19.02
CA TYR A 518 -3.03 -5.97 17.99
C TYR A 518 -1.63 -5.89 17.41
N VAL A 519 -1.05 -7.05 17.13
CA VAL A 519 0.22 -7.18 16.41
C VAL A 519 0.22 -8.45 15.56
N ASN A 520 0.75 -8.36 14.35
CA ASN A 520 1.11 -9.52 13.53
C ASN A 520 2.48 -9.29 12.88
N LEU A 521 3.49 -10.09 13.32
CA LEU A 521 4.90 -9.99 12.95
C LEU A 521 5.29 -10.92 11.78
N ILE A 522 4.32 -11.52 11.07
CA ILE A 522 4.57 -12.65 10.19
C ILE A 522 3.93 -12.47 8.80
N LYS A 523 2.80 -11.78 8.73
CA LYS A 523 1.95 -11.80 7.54
C LYS A 523 2.08 -10.54 6.70
N HIS A 524 1.92 -10.72 5.38
CA HIS A 524 1.91 -9.66 4.37
C HIS A 524 0.50 -9.40 3.86
N GLY A 525 0.22 -8.18 3.46
CA GLY A 525 -1.08 -7.81 2.92
C GLY A 525 -1.40 -6.32 3.03
N TYR A 526 -2.59 -6.02 3.50
CA TYR A 526 -3.12 -4.66 3.62
C TYR A 526 -4.26 -4.63 4.65
N PHE A 527 -4.75 -3.43 4.96
CA PHE A 527 -6.04 -3.33 5.62
C PHE A 527 -7.01 -2.43 4.86
N ILE A 528 -8.31 -2.64 5.11
CA ILE A 528 -9.38 -1.72 4.68
C ILE A 528 -9.73 -0.84 5.87
N LEU A 529 -9.64 0.48 5.68
CA LEU A 529 -10.16 1.46 6.63
C LEU A 529 -11.60 1.78 6.23
N ASP A 530 -12.54 1.41 7.08
CA ASP A 530 -13.96 1.73 6.95
C ASP A 530 -14.33 2.84 7.93
N LEU A 531 -14.91 3.91 7.42
CA LEU A 531 -15.25 5.11 8.17
C LEU A 531 -16.73 5.43 7.97
N THR A 532 -17.44 5.53 9.08
CA THR A 532 -18.85 5.98 9.15
C THR A 532 -18.97 7.08 10.19
N ALA A 533 -20.16 7.65 10.37
CA ALA A 533 -20.39 8.60 11.47
C ALA A 533 -20.25 7.95 12.87
N GLU A 534 -20.30 6.63 12.96
CA GLU A 534 -20.34 5.89 14.23
C GLU A 534 -19.00 5.28 14.62
N HIS A 535 -18.15 4.95 13.63
CA HIS A 535 -16.88 4.26 13.89
C HIS A 535 -15.83 4.46 12.79
N ALA A 536 -14.58 4.25 13.16
CA ALA A 536 -13.44 3.97 12.28
C ALA A 536 -12.95 2.54 12.55
N GLN A 537 -12.98 1.65 11.53
CA GLN A 537 -12.59 0.26 11.63
C GLN A 537 -11.50 -0.08 10.63
N ALA A 538 -10.45 -0.77 11.08
CA ALA A 538 -9.41 -1.34 10.23
C ALA A 538 -9.59 -2.85 10.14
N ASP A 539 -9.70 -3.39 8.91
CA ASP A 539 -9.88 -4.81 8.60
C ASP A 539 -8.61 -5.33 7.92
N TRP A 540 -7.80 -6.15 8.60
CA TRP A 540 -6.59 -6.73 8.02
C TRP A 540 -6.86 -7.96 7.17
N PHE A 541 -6.31 -7.95 5.95
CA PHE A 541 -6.34 -9.04 4.99
C PHE A 541 -4.92 -9.45 4.62
N TYR A 542 -4.64 -10.75 4.67
CA TYR A 542 -3.32 -11.29 4.39
C TYR A 542 -3.32 -12.16 3.13
N SER A 543 -2.23 -12.05 2.36
CA SER A 543 -1.99 -12.82 1.13
C SER A 543 -0.62 -13.49 1.19
N ASP A 544 -0.47 -14.64 0.52
CA ASP A 544 0.84 -15.23 0.24
C ASP A 544 1.63 -14.32 -0.72
N ILE A 545 2.93 -14.21 -0.50
CA ILE A 545 3.82 -13.43 -1.38
C ILE A 545 4.78 -14.30 -2.20
N LEU A 546 4.84 -15.63 -1.93
CA LEU A 546 5.82 -16.55 -2.52
C LEU A 546 5.41 -17.06 -3.88
N THR A 547 4.12 -17.13 -4.12
CA THR A 547 3.54 -17.65 -5.35
C THR A 547 2.44 -16.71 -5.84
N PRO A 548 2.28 -16.54 -7.18
CA PRO A 548 1.14 -15.80 -7.71
C PRO A 548 -0.17 -16.41 -7.21
N SER A 549 -0.98 -15.62 -6.52
CA SER A 549 -2.26 -16.06 -5.97
C SER A 549 -3.30 -14.93 -6.01
N SER A 550 -4.56 -15.31 -6.10
CA SER A 550 -5.70 -14.43 -5.87
C SER A 550 -6.35 -14.67 -4.50
N ASP A 551 -5.74 -15.48 -3.65
CA ASP A 551 -6.30 -15.81 -2.35
C ASP A 551 -5.92 -14.73 -1.32
N GLU A 552 -6.85 -14.45 -0.43
CA GLU A 552 -6.64 -13.64 0.76
C GLU A 552 -7.40 -14.21 1.94
N VAL A 553 -6.96 -13.87 3.14
CA VAL A 553 -7.61 -14.28 4.38
C VAL A 553 -7.89 -13.03 5.22
N PHE A 554 -9.16 -12.84 5.60
CA PHE A 554 -9.47 -11.90 6.67
C PHE A 554 -8.88 -12.45 7.96
N ALA A 555 -8.11 -11.62 8.66
CA ALA A 555 -7.40 -12.04 9.85
C ALA A 555 -8.03 -11.47 11.12
N GLN A 556 -8.21 -10.15 11.16
CA GLN A 556 -8.64 -9.43 12.35
C GLN A 556 -9.20 -8.07 11.98
N ALA A 557 -10.09 -7.53 12.78
CA ALA A 557 -10.52 -6.14 12.72
C ALA A 557 -10.50 -5.49 14.10
N TRP A 558 -10.14 -4.22 14.14
CA TRP A 558 -10.18 -3.35 15.31
C TRP A 558 -10.86 -2.04 14.97
N LYS A 559 -11.63 -1.51 15.90
CA LYS A 559 -12.39 -0.27 15.69
C LYS A 559 -12.41 0.62 16.91
N THR A 560 -12.51 1.92 16.67
CA THR A 560 -12.92 2.91 17.66
C THR A 560 -14.26 3.50 17.29
N HIS A 561 -15.04 3.91 18.30
CA HIS A 561 -16.32 4.58 18.10
C HIS A 561 -16.14 6.12 18.13
N ASP A 562 -17.17 6.79 17.63
CA ASP A 562 -17.24 8.26 17.68
C ASP A 562 -16.98 8.76 19.11
N GLN A 563 -16.04 9.70 19.24
CA GLN A 563 -15.58 10.29 20.52
C GLN A 563 -14.98 9.29 21.53
N ASP A 564 -14.55 8.12 21.05
CA ASP A 564 -13.92 7.09 21.89
C ASP A 564 -12.53 6.75 21.30
N ASN A 565 -11.47 7.19 21.95
CA ASN A 565 -10.09 6.96 21.49
C ASN A 565 -9.55 5.59 21.96
N HIS A 566 -10.46 4.63 22.19
CA HIS A 566 -10.16 3.27 22.62
C HIS A 566 -10.55 2.24 21.60
N LEU A 567 -9.64 1.28 21.35
CA LEU A 567 -9.85 0.23 20.36
C LEU A 567 -10.56 -0.98 20.97
N SER A 568 -11.59 -1.43 20.27
CA SER A 568 -12.30 -2.68 20.54
C SER A 568 -12.16 -3.66 19.37
N GLU A 569 -12.04 -4.94 19.68
CA GLU A 569 -11.94 -6.01 18.70
C GLU A 569 -13.26 -6.20 17.95
N SER A 570 -13.19 -6.45 16.64
CA SER A 570 -14.29 -6.87 15.80
C SER A 570 -13.98 -8.24 15.19
N ASN A 571 -14.95 -9.18 15.27
CA ASN A 571 -14.77 -10.53 14.76
C ASN A 571 -15.09 -10.67 13.26
N GLU A 572 -15.61 -9.62 12.64
CA GLU A 572 -16.02 -9.61 11.24
C GLU A 572 -15.50 -8.36 10.54
N PRO A 573 -15.15 -8.46 9.25
CA PRO A 573 -14.79 -7.31 8.46
C PRO A 573 -16.02 -6.42 8.24
N SER A 574 -15.78 -5.14 8.01
CA SER A 574 -16.80 -4.17 7.63
C SER A 574 -17.54 -4.62 6.35
N PRO A 575 -18.87 -4.47 6.28
CA PRO A 575 -19.64 -4.91 5.12
C PRO A 575 -19.25 -4.10 3.88
N PRO A 576 -19.30 -4.70 2.67
CA PRO A 576 -19.10 -3.96 1.43
C PRO A 576 -20.13 -2.83 1.30
N LYS A 577 -19.76 -1.75 0.61
CA LYS A 577 -20.73 -0.71 0.26
C LYS A 577 -21.89 -1.26 -0.56
N THR A 578 -23.08 -0.76 -0.29
CA THR A 578 -24.31 -1.15 -1.04
C THR A 578 -24.25 -0.72 -2.50
N MET A 579 -23.64 0.42 -2.78
CA MET A 579 -23.39 0.92 -4.15
C MET A 579 -21.91 0.68 -4.49
N GLN A 580 -21.70 -0.09 -5.55
CA GLN A 580 -20.36 -0.39 -6.06
C GLN A 580 -20.21 0.13 -7.48
N SER A 581 -19.02 0.59 -7.82
CA SER A 581 -18.69 1.05 -9.16
C SER A 581 -18.43 -0.14 -10.10
N LEU A 582 -18.77 0.00 -11.38
CA LEU A 582 -18.38 -1.00 -12.37
C LEU A 582 -16.85 -1.02 -12.51
N PRO A 583 -16.23 -2.20 -12.66
CA PRO A 583 -14.79 -2.28 -12.91
C PRO A 583 -14.43 -1.73 -14.29
N ALA A 584 -13.25 -1.14 -14.41
CA ALA A 584 -12.68 -0.83 -15.71
C ALA A 584 -12.28 -2.12 -16.46
N PRO A 585 -12.40 -2.16 -17.81
CA PRO A 585 -12.08 -3.35 -18.61
C PRO A 585 -10.61 -3.76 -18.48
N PRO A 586 -10.29 -5.06 -18.51
CA PRO A 586 -8.91 -5.54 -18.33
C PRO A 586 -7.99 -5.27 -19.53
N ASN A 587 -8.56 -4.96 -20.70
CA ASN A 587 -7.83 -4.71 -21.94
C ASN A 587 -8.14 -3.33 -22.51
N PRO A 588 -7.24 -2.75 -23.34
CA PRO A 588 -7.51 -1.52 -24.07
C PRO A 588 -8.76 -1.65 -24.95
N LEU A 589 -9.49 -0.55 -25.11
CA LEU A 589 -10.64 -0.50 -26.01
C LEU A 589 -10.18 -0.72 -27.46
N GLY A 590 -10.90 -1.56 -28.18
CA GLY A 590 -10.60 -1.89 -29.59
C GLY A 590 -9.62 -3.03 -29.77
N LEU A 591 -9.03 -3.61 -28.72
CA LEU A 591 -8.43 -4.93 -28.79
C LEU A 591 -9.55 -5.97 -28.87
N VAL A 592 -10.00 -6.25 -30.07
CA VAL A 592 -10.82 -7.42 -30.35
C VAL A 592 -9.85 -8.59 -30.40
N ASN A 593 -9.90 -9.50 -29.44
CA ASN A 593 -9.28 -10.81 -29.63
C ASN A 593 -9.88 -11.42 -30.89
N ASP A 594 -9.13 -11.46 -32.01
CA ASP A 594 -9.44 -12.00 -33.32
C ASP A 594 -10.86 -12.58 -33.47
N ILE A 595 -11.83 -11.73 -33.72
CA ILE A 595 -13.12 -12.08 -34.31
C ILE A 595 -13.39 -11.03 -35.37
N GLU A 596 -13.48 -11.49 -36.61
CA GLU A 596 -13.72 -10.68 -37.79
C GLU A 596 -14.89 -9.71 -37.64
N ASP A 597 -14.65 -8.45 -38.02
CA ASP A 597 -15.62 -7.37 -38.08
C ASP A 597 -16.83 -7.77 -38.95
N ILE A 598 -18.01 -7.78 -38.34
CA ILE A 598 -19.27 -7.74 -39.05
C ILE A 598 -20.02 -6.48 -38.66
N ASP A 599 -20.14 -5.56 -39.61
CA ASP A 599 -20.94 -4.32 -39.54
C ASP A 599 -22.41 -4.61 -39.20
N SER A 600 -22.79 -4.39 -37.95
CA SER A 600 -24.19 -4.28 -37.47
C SER A 600 -24.24 -3.66 -36.06
N PRO A 601 -25.26 -2.89 -35.69
CA PRO A 601 -25.41 -2.36 -34.35
C PRO A 601 -25.53 -3.52 -33.37
N ARG A 602 -24.48 -3.76 -32.61
CA ARG A 602 -24.33 -4.95 -31.73
C ARG A 602 -25.33 -4.92 -30.60
N SER A 603 -26.19 -5.91 -30.54
CA SER A 603 -27.09 -6.17 -29.39
C SER A 603 -26.36 -6.65 -28.14
N PHE A 604 -25.07 -7.05 -28.27
CA PHE A 604 -24.23 -7.67 -27.25
C PHE A 604 -22.79 -7.13 -27.33
N ALA A 605 -22.17 -6.92 -26.16
CA ALA A 605 -20.73 -6.74 -26.04
C ALA A 605 -20.17 -7.63 -24.93
N LEU A 606 -19.08 -8.36 -25.22
CA LEU A 606 -18.29 -9.03 -24.20
C LEU A 606 -17.39 -7.99 -23.54
N LEU A 607 -17.57 -7.75 -22.24
CA LEU A 607 -16.84 -6.74 -21.47
C LEU A 607 -15.54 -7.29 -20.91
N GLY A 608 -15.43 -8.62 -20.73
CA GLY A 608 -14.21 -9.26 -20.27
C GLY A 608 -14.40 -10.66 -19.72
N LEU A 609 -13.26 -11.35 -19.58
CA LEU A 609 -13.11 -12.64 -18.89
C LEU A 609 -12.02 -12.46 -17.83
N TYR A 610 -12.37 -12.55 -16.57
CA TYR A 610 -11.39 -12.28 -15.52
C TYR A 610 -11.63 -13.14 -14.27
N PRO A 611 -10.54 -13.55 -13.59
CA PRO A 611 -9.15 -13.58 -14.09
C PRO A 611 -8.99 -14.50 -15.31
N ASN A 612 -8.04 -14.20 -16.19
CA ASN A 612 -7.67 -15.07 -17.31
C ASN A 612 -6.17 -14.91 -17.62
N PRO A 613 -5.29 -15.85 -17.27
CA PRO A 613 -5.59 -17.18 -16.71
C PRO A 613 -6.23 -17.16 -15.32
N PHE A 614 -6.87 -18.27 -14.91
CA PHE A 614 -7.56 -18.41 -13.63
C PHE A 614 -7.31 -19.78 -12.97
N THR A 615 -7.47 -19.87 -11.65
CA THR A 615 -7.28 -21.13 -10.88
C THR A 615 -8.59 -21.80 -10.50
N THR A 616 -9.50 -21.12 -9.85
CA THR A 616 -10.73 -21.68 -9.31
C THR A 616 -12.00 -21.03 -9.84
N ILE A 617 -12.00 -19.69 -9.95
CA ILE A 617 -13.17 -18.90 -10.34
C ILE A 617 -12.78 -17.99 -11.51
N ASN A 618 -13.67 -17.91 -12.51
CA ASN A 618 -13.59 -16.96 -13.59
C ASN A 618 -14.92 -16.23 -13.73
N TYR A 619 -14.89 -14.96 -14.06
CA TYR A 619 -16.05 -14.14 -14.36
C TYR A 619 -16.10 -13.79 -15.83
N LEU A 620 -17.26 -14.01 -16.44
CA LEU A 620 -17.59 -13.53 -17.77
C LEU A 620 -18.49 -12.30 -17.62
N HIS A 621 -17.99 -11.15 -18.04
CA HIS A 621 -18.73 -9.88 -18.02
C HIS A 621 -19.23 -9.55 -19.42
N TYR A 622 -20.53 -9.22 -19.53
CA TYR A 622 -21.13 -8.87 -20.81
C TYR A 622 -22.23 -7.82 -20.66
N SER A 623 -22.52 -7.12 -21.73
CA SER A 623 -23.64 -6.17 -21.79
C SER A 623 -24.61 -6.48 -22.93
N LEU A 624 -25.88 -6.12 -22.73
CA LEU A 624 -26.93 -6.19 -23.71
C LEU A 624 -27.53 -4.79 -23.92
N THR A 625 -27.60 -4.33 -25.16
CA THR A 625 -28.27 -3.06 -25.51
C THR A 625 -29.79 -3.18 -25.61
N GLN A 626 -30.30 -4.42 -25.73
CA GLN A 626 -31.72 -4.78 -25.72
C GLN A 626 -31.93 -6.13 -25.03
N SER A 627 -33.20 -6.45 -24.68
CA SER A 627 -33.52 -7.77 -24.12
C SER A 627 -33.34 -8.86 -25.16
N ALA A 628 -32.63 -9.94 -24.83
CA ALA A 628 -32.29 -11.04 -25.71
C ALA A 628 -32.32 -12.39 -24.97
N HIS A 629 -32.41 -13.49 -25.71
CA HIS A 629 -32.19 -14.82 -25.13
C HIS A 629 -30.70 -15.12 -25.10
N VAL A 630 -30.16 -15.36 -23.92
CA VAL A 630 -28.73 -15.56 -23.67
C VAL A 630 -28.48 -17.00 -23.26
N ARG A 631 -27.68 -17.72 -24.05
CA ARG A 631 -27.17 -19.05 -23.71
C ARG A 631 -25.65 -19.02 -23.66
N ILE A 632 -25.08 -19.35 -22.49
CA ILE A 632 -23.63 -19.40 -22.27
C ILE A 632 -23.23 -20.79 -21.84
N SER A 633 -22.28 -21.38 -22.56
CA SER A 633 -21.75 -22.72 -22.30
C SER A 633 -20.21 -22.70 -22.30
N LEU A 634 -19.60 -23.55 -21.47
CA LEU A 634 -18.16 -23.77 -21.42
C LEU A 634 -17.81 -25.07 -22.16
N PHE A 635 -16.80 -25.01 -23.03
CA PHE A 635 -16.28 -26.10 -23.84
C PHE A 635 -14.80 -26.33 -23.59
N ASP A 636 -14.31 -27.56 -23.75
CA ASP A 636 -12.88 -27.88 -23.80
C ASP A 636 -12.31 -27.71 -25.21
N VAL A 637 -11.00 -27.91 -25.36
CA VAL A 637 -10.28 -27.80 -26.64
C VAL A 637 -10.72 -28.80 -27.70
N THR A 638 -11.43 -29.88 -27.31
CA THR A 638 -11.97 -30.88 -28.26
C THR A 638 -13.37 -30.52 -28.76
N GLY A 639 -13.94 -29.41 -28.29
CA GLY A 639 -15.31 -28.99 -28.62
C GLY A 639 -16.38 -29.72 -27.83
N LYS A 640 -16.00 -30.43 -26.75
CA LYS A 640 -16.95 -31.07 -25.86
C LYS A 640 -17.49 -30.03 -24.88
N ARG A 641 -18.83 -29.91 -24.78
CA ARG A 641 -19.45 -29.03 -23.79
C ARG A 641 -19.26 -29.59 -22.39
N ILE A 642 -18.60 -28.83 -21.55
CA ILE A 642 -18.31 -29.14 -20.14
C ILE A 642 -19.50 -28.75 -19.24
N ARG A 643 -20.05 -27.54 -19.48
CA ARG A 643 -21.13 -27.00 -18.65
C ARG A 643 -21.99 -26.03 -19.44
N LEU A 644 -23.29 -26.04 -19.17
CA LEU A 644 -24.23 -24.97 -19.50
C LEU A 644 -24.30 -24.04 -18.27
N LEU A 645 -23.99 -22.76 -18.47
CA LEU A 645 -23.88 -21.77 -17.40
C LEU A 645 -25.11 -20.88 -17.31
N GLN A 646 -25.69 -20.55 -18.48
CA GLN A 646 -26.89 -19.71 -18.57
C GLN A 646 -27.70 -20.12 -19.80
N ASP A 647 -29.03 -20.11 -19.70
CA ASP A 647 -29.95 -20.32 -20.82
C ASP A 647 -31.31 -19.71 -20.45
N GLN A 648 -31.45 -18.39 -20.68
CA GLN A 648 -32.67 -17.66 -20.31
C GLN A 648 -32.77 -16.33 -21.06
N LYS A 649 -33.98 -15.73 -21.04
CA LYS A 649 -34.19 -14.37 -21.50
C LYS A 649 -33.61 -13.38 -20.49
N VAL A 650 -32.81 -12.43 -20.96
CA VAL A 650 -32.10 -11.42 -20.15
C VAL A 650 -32.49 -10.06 -20.65
N ASN A 651 -32.76 -9.10 -19.77
CA ASN A 651 -33.11 -7.74 -20.12
C ASN A 651 -31.89 -6.94 -20.58
N LYS A 652 -32.11 -5.75 -21.15
CA LYS A 652 -31.03 -4.78 -21.36
C LYS A 652 -30.31 -4.52 -20.05
N GLY A 653 -28.96 -4.53 -20.05
CA GLY A 653 -28.13 -4.30 -18.87
C GLY A 653 -26.73 -4.88 -18.99
N ILE A 654 -25.97 -4.75 -17.91
CA ILE A 654 -24.63 -5.31 -17.75
C ILE A 654 -24.70 -6.47 -16.76
N TYR A 655 -24.01 -7.55 -17.07
CA TYR A 655 -24.08 -8.81 -16.33
C TYR A 655 -22.71 -9.38 -16.07
N SER A 656 -22.59 -10.07 -14.94
CA SER A 656 -21.42 -10.84 -14.54
C SER A 656 -21.84 -12.27 -14.25
N LEU A 657 -21.26 -13.22 -14.99
CA LEU A 657 -21.52 -14.65 -14.82
C LEU A 657 -20.31 -15.34 -14.24
N GLN A 658 -20.42 -15.81 -13.01
CA GLN A 658 -19.36 -16.53 -12.32
C GLN A 658 -19.30 -18.00 -12.78
N THR A 659 -18.11 -18.50 -13.02
CA THR A 659 -17.83 -19.89 -13.33
C THR A 659 -16.89 -20.48 -12.29
N ASP A 660 -17.40 -21.39 -11.47
CA ASP A 660 -16.57 -22.23 -10.60
C ASP A 660 -15.94 -23.36 -11.41
N ALA A 661 -14.63 -23.32 -11.55
CA ALA A 661 -13.82 -24.30 -12.27
C ALA A 661 -12.98 -25.20 -11.34
N SER A 662 -13.24 -25.23 -10.04
CA SER A 662 -12.49 -26.03 -9.05
C SER A 662 -12.34 -27.51 -9.44
N LYS A 663 -13.31 -28.05 -10.22
CA LYS A 663 -13.31 -29.44 -10.70
C LYS A 663 -12.85 -29.63 -12.16
N LEU A 664 -12.42 -28.57 -12.83
CA LEU A 664 -11.90 -28.68 -14.20
C LEU A 664 -10.42 -29.07 -14.15
N ALA A 665 -9.91 -29.68 -15.21
CA ALA A 665 -8.47 -29.90 -15.39
C ALA A 665 -7.78 -28.58 -15.81
N LYS A 666 -6.49 -28.45 -15.52
CA LYS A 666 -5.68 -27.36 -16.10
C LYS A 666 -5.70 -27.42 -17.62
N GLY A 667 -5.85 -26.28 -18.28
CA GLY A 667 -5.88 -26.22 -19.74
C GLY A 667 -6.69 -25.07 -20.30
N ILE A 668 -6.86 -25.10 -21.62
CA ILE A 668 -7.61 -24.10 -22.39
C ILE A 668 -9.06 -24.50 -22.48
N TYR A 669 -9.96 -23.56 -22.27
CA TYR A 669 -11.40 -23.68 -22.42
C TYR A 669 -11.95 -22.53 -23.27
N PHE A 670 -13.18 -22.70 -23.75
CA PHE A 670 -13.87 -21.68 -24.55
C PHE A 670 -15.28 -21.47 -23.99
N TYR A 671 -15.62 -20.21 -23.70
CA TYR A 671 -17.01 -19.82 -23.58
C TYR A 671 -17.61 -19.70 -24.96
N GLN A 672 -18.75 -20.34 -25.17
CA GLN A 672 -19.60 -20.12 -26.31
C GLN A 672 -20.84 -19.36 -25.82
N ILE A 673 -21.05 -18.16 -26.34
CA ILE A 673 -22.08 -17.22 -25.94
C ILE A 673 -23.01 -17.04 -27.12
N GLN A 674 -24.24 -17.50 -27.01
CA GLN A 674 -25.28 -17.33 -28.01
C GLN A 674 -26.27 -16.28 -27.51
N ILE A 675 -26.48 -15.23 -28.32
CA ILE A 675 -27.42 -14.14 -28.10
C ILE A 675 -28.43 -14.18 -29.25
N ASP A 676 -29.65 -14.63 -28.95
CA ASP A 676 -30.63 -14.98 -29.98
C ASP A 676 -30.01 -15.89 -31.05
N ASP A 677 -29.87 -15.44 -32.29
CA ASP A 677 -29.30 -16.19 -33.39
C ASP A 677 -27.79 -15.93 -33.62
N GLN A 678 -27.16 -15.06 -32.84
CA GLN A 678 -25.75 -14.70 -32.96
C GLN A 678 -24.88 -15.53 -32.01
N LEU A 679 -23.71 -16.00 -32.49
CA LEU A 679 -22.80 -16.83 -31.74
C LEU A 679 -21.44 -16.14 -31.57
N TYR A 680 -20.97 -16.11 -30.29
CA TYR A 680 -19.67 -15.54 -29.91
C TYR A 680 -18.86 -16.62 -29.18
N GLN A 681 -17.53 -16.52 -29.24
CA GLN A 681 -16.63 -17.39 -28.51
C GLN A 681 -15.54 -16.57 -27.81
N ALA A 682 -15.15 -17.02 -26.64
CA ALA A 682 -14.06 -16.39 -25.88
C ALA A 682 -13.18 -17.47 -25.22
N LYS A 683 -11.86 -17.34 -25.38
CA LYS A 683 -10.86 -18.25 -24.84
C LYS A 683 -10.58 -17.92 -23.37
N VAL A 684 -10.46 -18.95 -22.54
CA VAL A 684 -10.05 -18.83 -21.14
C VAL A 684 -9.06 -19.93 -20.77
N ILE A 685 -8.11 -19.64 -19.92
CA ILE A 685 -7.04 -20.57 -19.53
C ILE A 685 -7.19 -20.85 -18.04
N ARG A 686 -7.30 -22.14 -17.66
CA ARG A 686 -7.23 -22.60 -16.29
C ARG A 686 -5.83 -23.13 -15.98
N GLU A 687 -5.20 -22.52 -14.97
CA GLU A 687 -3.90 -22.92 -14.39
C GLU A 687 -4.02 -23.85 -13.20
#